data_63ff4efc0ba32fd4dd6af36fdda9691e
#
_entry.id   63ff4efc0ba32fd4dd6af36fdda9691e
#
_cell.length_a   1.000
_cell.length_b   1.000
_cell.length_c   1.000
_cell.angle_alpha   90.00
_cell.angle_beta   90.00
_cell.angle_gamma   90.00
#
_symmetry.space_group_name_H-M   'P 1'
#
loop_
_entity.id
_entity.type
_entity.pdbx_description
1 polymer ?
#
loop_
_entity_poly.entity_id
_entity_poly.type
_entity_poly.pdbx_seq_one_letter_code
_entity_poly.pdbx_strand_id
1 'polypeptide(L)'
;MLKTTIKSLLLGLYLTVVLCSRAAAAISIDGVLDEPEWAQAQVYKDFVTVEPLTGEAAKYSTQARLFTNAEGIFIGFTNYQPATIKRVNRQFPRDAEIKADRNVVSIDFDGTALAGYDFTVGSANSQQDGIVTPGDYSADWDGTWYSQTSSEGDYWYSEIHIPWTVAPMTSSDNGLKNIGLWFSRVVFDESLRFAFPNAYFSRTTFMEDWQPLQVEQVTSSTMDWFPYISYSTDLYDGAASASGVGNDFNGGLDFVWRPNSSSQLTGAINPDFGQVESDDLVVNFSAVETFVTEKRPFFTENQSLFSANIPNGDQALYTRRIGAGPADYGTSLVDIDMAAKLTYFGEATDLGLFAVTEDSVDGSLGGDFLSSRVQHKVGGLTLGHRLTYAERPALGREASVQVADMIWQKSDTTEIRGQILHSDISQQANSINGQTSISNQDFAGWVNWSYAPNDKWYHIVYLSHYGDNFDMNDMGYMQRNNFREFFGSTRYDRLQFADSSPFLSSSTVVEYGSTETTDGDRLYLWAELDHSWTYRSTRKLALEGGAAAPGWDDQITRGNGMLAGSARYWLETRYSSPRGNDFTYSIRVNLEYSDTEKLALDMNFKPQLYLSETLTLGGKFRYKKLQEWLIWDFATGQLAAYDADHFNMDIRFDWYPSARQEVRLKFQWVGIDAAQMSSYELSNTGRLLPSQIQAADFSLSDTALQLRYRYQLAPLSDIFLVYSRGGYFDTDQADRGPRDLLQQGWDGLQVESVIAKIRYRF
;
A
#
# COMPACT_ATOMS: atom_id res chain seq x y z
N MET A 1 44.70 -30.52 -29.85
CA MET A 1 45.27 -29.20 -29.55
C MET A 1 44.24 -28.21 -28.95
N LEU A 2 42.99 -28.21 -29.35
CA LEU A 2 42.00 -27.24 -28.85
C LEU A 2 41.59 -27.40 -27.34
N LYS A 3 41.59 -28.62 -26.82
CA LYS A 3 41.24 -28.93 -25.43
C LYS A 3 42.30 -28.53 -24.39
N THR A 4 43.57 -28.41 -24.82
CA THR A 4 44.68 -28.05 -23.93
C THR A 4 44.79 -26.53 -23.79
N THR A 5 44.44 -25.78 -24.81
CA THR A 5 44.46 -24.31 -24.82
C THR A 5 43.35 -23.69 -23.94
N ILE A 6 42.16 -24.30 -23.89
CA ILE A 6 41.04 -23.84 -23.07
C ILE A 6 41.30 -24.07 -21.57
N LYS A 7 41.95 -25.19 -21.20
CA LYS A 7 42.34 -25.46 -19.82
C LYS A 7 43.41 -24.50 -19.30
N SER A 8 44.35 -24.10 -20.19
CA SER A 8 45.39 -23.13 -19.82
C SER A 8 44.85 -21.70 -19.70
N LEU A 9 43.82 -21.32 -20.49
CA LEU A 9 43.16 -20.02 -20.36
C LEU A 9 42.31 -19.95 -19.09
N LEU A 10 41.57 -21.00 -18.74
CA LEU A 10 40.79 -21.08 -17.51
C LEU A 10 41.65 -21.11 -16.24
N LEU A 11 42.81 -21.76 -16.29
CA LEU A 11 43.76 -21.80 -15.18
C LEU A 11 44.48 -20.43 -15.02
N GLY A 12 44.77 -19.73 -16.14
CA GLY A 12 45.31 -18.37 -16.14
C GLY A 12 44.33 -17.34 -15.59
N LEU A 13 43.02 -17.47 -15.89
CA LEU A 13 41.98 -16.61 -15.36
C LEU A 13 41.74 -16.86 -13.85
N TYR A 14 41.85 -18.11 -13.41
CA TYR A 14 41.73 -18.49 -11.99
C TYR A 14 42.91 -18.00 -11.14
N LEU A 15 44.12 -17.96 -11.69
CA LEU A 15 45.31 -17.46 -10.96
C LEU A 15 45.39 -15.92 -10.93
N THR A 16 44.82 -15.20 -11.91
CA THR A 16 44.80 -13.74 -11.91
C THR A 16 43.74 -13.17 -10.96
N VAL A 17 42.67 -13.90 -10.65
CA VAL A 17 41.64 -13.51 -9.68
C VAL A 17 42.11 -13.72 -8.23
N VAL A 18 43.11 -14.55 -7.96
CA VAL A 18 43.60 -14.87 -6.61
C VAL A 18 44.71 -13.91 -6.12
N LEU A 19 45.26 -13.03 -6.97
CA LEU A 19 46.44 -12.20 -6.63
C LEU A 19 46.21 -10.70 -6.49
N CYS A 20 44.97 -10.22 -6.51
CA CYS A 20 44.64 -8.80 -6.27
C CYS A 20 43.47 -8.65 -5.28
N SER A 21 43.65 -9.07 -4.03
CA SER A 21 42.86 -8.54 -2.93
C SER A 21 43.62 -8.67 -1.62
N ARG A 22 44.44 -7.70 -1.27
CA ARG A 22 44.47 -7.22 0.10
C ARG A 22 43.19 -6.39 0.24
N ALA A 23 42.05 -7.04 0.32
CA ALA A 23 40.85 -6.44 0.84
C ALA A 23 41.15 -6.13 2.32
N ALA A 24 41.03 -4.89 2.75
CA ALA A 24 40.66 -4.62 4.12
C ALA A 24 39.52 -5.58 4.43
N ALA A 25 39.57 -6.23 5.58
CA ALA A 25 38.49 -7.18 5.92
C ALA A 25 37.18 -6.39 5.84
N ALA A 26 36.33 -6.75 4.89
CA ALA A 26 35.01 -6.15 4.78
C ALA A 26 34.27 -6.43 6.09
N ILE A 27 33.59 -5.43 6.65
CA ILE A 27 32.77 -5.59 7.85
C ILE A 27 31.76 -6.68 7.58
N SER A 28 31.71 -7.68 8.44
CA SER A 28 30.77 -8.81 8.32
C SER A 28 29.48 -8.45 9.01
N ILE A 29 28.37 -8.42 8.29
CA ILE A 29 27.06 -8.20 8.90
C ILE A 29 26.58 -9.58 9.41
N ASP A 30 26.96 -9.91 10.65
CA ASP A 30 26.65 -11.20 11.29
C ASP A 30 25.80 -11.07 12.57
N GLY A 31 25.49 -9.81 12.99
CA GLY A 31 24.69 -9.49 14.15
C GLY A 31 25.51 -9.41 15.44
N VAL A 32 26.84 -9.41 15.36
CA VAL A 32 27.75 -9.27 16.50
C VAL A 32 28.57 -7.99 16.31
N LEU A 33 28.54 -7.08 17.28
CA LEU A 33 29.19 -5.76 17.17
C LEU A 33 30.63 -5.83 17.75
N ASP A 34 31.49 -6.68 17.19
CA ASP A 34 32.86 -6.96 17.70
C ASP A 34 33.99 -6.47 16.79
N GLU A 35 33.68 -5.98 15.57
CA GLU A 35 34.69 -5.38 14.71
C GLU A 35 35.26 -4.09 15.31
N PRO A 36 36.53 -3.78 15.05
CA PRO A 36 37.23 -2.61 15.60
C PRO A 36 36.53 -1.28 15.32
N GLU A 37 35.79 -1.17 14.20
CA GLU A 37 35.07 0.01 13.76
C GLU A 37 33.97 0.41 14.75
N TRP A 38 33.31 -0.57 15.39
CA TRP A 38 32.30 -0.31 16.42
C TRP A 38 32.82 0.38 17.65
N ALA A 39 34.13 0.26 17.94
CA ALA A 39 34.75 0.96 19.04
C ALA A 39 34.89 2.47 18.81
N GLN A 40 34.90 2.90 17.55
CA GLN A 40 35.02 4.32 17.15
C GLN A 40 33.64 4.90 16.69
N ALA A 41 32.61 4.09 16.64
CA ALA A 41 31.26 4.49 16.21
C ALA A 41 30.66 5.58 17.12
N GLN A 42 29.95 6.52 16.54
CA GLN A 42 29.14 7.48 17.29
C GLN A 42 28.04 6.75 18.06
N VAL A 43 27.79 7.13 19.30
CA VAL A 43 26.90 6.42 20.22
C VAL A 43 25.72 7.30 20.59
N TYR A 44 24.50 6.76 20.43
CA TYR A 44 23.22 7.35 20.80
C TYR A 44 22.58 6.52 21.91
N LYS A 45 22.23 7.13 23.06
CA LYS A 45 21.76 6.42 24.26
C LYS A 45 20.49 6.99 24.88
N ASP A 46 20.21 8.26 24.64
CA ASP A 46 19.15 8.99 25.36
C ASP A 46 17.78 8.77 24.69
N PHE A 47 17.40 7.49 24.57
CA PHE A 47 16.11 7.12 24.05
C PHE A 47 14.98 7.50 25.03
N VAL A 48 13.89 8.01 24.49
CA VAL A 48 12.68 8.36 25.25
C VAL A 48 11.48 7.57 24.75
N THR A 49 10.49 7.41 25.61
CA THR A 49 9.24 6.69 25.26
C THR A 49 8.35 7.59 24.43
N VAL A 50 8.10 7.19 23.18
CA VAL A 50 7.23 7.88 22.20
C VAL A 50 5.92 7.16 21.92
N GLU A 51 5.82 5.87 22.28
CA GLU A 51 4.55 5.13 22.31
C GLU A 51 4.46 4.32 23.61
N PRO A 52 3.50 4.62 24.49
CA PRO A 52 2.64 5.83 24.49
C PRO A 52 3.50 7.08 24.65
N LEU A 53 3.05 8.20 24.09
CA LEU A 53 3.83 9.43 24.10
C LEU A 53 3.92 10.01 25.51
N THR A 54 5.00 9.71 26.20
CA THR A 54 5.27 10.23 27.56
C THR A 54 6.49 11.14 27.59
N GLY A 55 7.44 10.99 26.66
CA GLY A 55 8.72 11.69 26.65
C GLY A 55 9.64 11.29 27.81
N GLU A 56 9.26 10.29 28.62
CA GLU A 56 10.09 9.78 29.73
C GLU A 56 11.25 8.96 29.18
N ALA A 57 12.32 8.85 29.96
CA ALA A 57 13.46 7.98 29.63
C ALA A 57 12.98 6.55 29.31
N ALA A 58 13.60 5.92 28.32
CA ALA A 58 13.25 4.56 27.92
C ALA A 58 13.32 3.58 29.09
N LYS A 59 12.26 2.79 29.28
CA LYS A 59 12.17 1.79 30.37
C LYS A 59 13.27 0.74 30.29
N TYR A 60 13.69 0.38 29.07
CA TYR A 60 14.76 -0.59 28.82
C TYR A 60 15.90 0.09 28.06
N SER A 61 17.13 -0.10 28.54
CA SER A 61 18.30 0.48 27.89
C SER A 61 18.40 0.06 26.43
N THR A 62 18.56 1.05 25.58
CA THR A 62 18.81 0.91 24.14
C THR A 62 19.99 1.78 23.78
N GLN A 63 20.90 1.25 22.99
CA GLN A 63 22.04 1.96 22.46
C GLN A 63 22.09 1.74 20.94
N ALA A 64 22.16 2.81 20.16
CA ALA A 64 22.52 2.75 18.76
C ALA A 64 23.95 3.24 18.58
N ARG A 65 24.71 2.58 17.73
CA ARG A 65 26.06 2.95 17.29
C ARG A 65 26.03 3.17 15.80
N LEU A 66 26.68 4.20 15.30
CA LEU A 66 26.74 4.51 13.89
C LEU A 66 28.15 4.91 13.49
N PHE A 67 28.61 4.39 12.38
CA PHE A 67 29.76 4.92 11.65
C PHE A 67 29.50 4.85 10.14
N THR A 68 30.25 5.60 9.37
CA THR A 68 30.17 5.65 7.91
C THR A 68 31.53 5.39 7.29
N ASN A 69 31.53 4.78 6.13
CA ASN A 69 32.73 4.62 5.29
C ASN A 69 32.35 4.75 3.80
N ALA A 70 33.26 4.41 2.90
CA ALA A 70 33.00 4.47 1.45
C ALA A 70 31.90 3.54 0.96
N GLU A 71 31.55 2.48 1.70
CA GLU A 71 30.54 1.49 1.33
C GLU A 71 29.13 1.91 1.74
N GLY A 72 28.98 2.66 2.85
CA GLY A 72 27.67 3.04 3.35
C GLY A 72 27.65 3.50 4.79
N ILE A 73 26.46 3.42 5.37
CA ILE A 73 26.15 3.68 6.77
C ILE A 73 26.02 2.34 7.49
N PHE A 74 26.74 2.18 8.60
CA PHE A 74 26.68 1.00 9.46
C PHE A 74 26.06 1.37 10.79
N ILE A 75 25.04 0.61 11.22
CA ILE A 75 24.29 0.88 12.43
C ILE A 75 24.16 -0.40 13.23
N GLY A 76 24.60 -0.34 14.50
CA GLY A 76 24.49 -1.44 15.45
C GLY A 76 23.62 -1.08 16.63
N PHE A 77 22.60 -1.90 16.95
CA PHE A 77 21.81 -1.72 18.15
C PHE A 77 22.19 -2.74 19.21
N THR A 78 22.25 -2.26 20.46
CA THR A 78 22.32 -3.09 21.66
C THR A 78 21.06 -2.85 22.48
N ASN A 79 20.22 -3.86 22.62
CA ASN A 79 18.90 -3.79 23.24
C ASN A 79 18.86 -4.64 24.50
N TYR A 80 18.78 -4.02 25.68
CA TYR A 80 18.51 -4.73 26.92
C TYR A 80 17.02 -5.07 27.05
N GLN A 81 16.70 -6.34 27.33
CA GLN A 81 15.33 -6.82 27.57
C GLN A 81 15.43 -7.99 28.55
N PRO A 82 15.05 -7.79 29.83
CA PRO A 82 15.18 -8.82 30.84
C PRO A 82 14.29 -10.02 30.51
N ALA A 83 14.70 -11.23 30.91
CA ALA A 83 13.97 -12.47 30.63
C ALA A 83 12.52 -12.50 31.19
N THR A 84 12.17 -11.58 32.10
CA THR A 84 10.79 -11.42 32.61
C THR A 84 9.85 -10.77 31.59
N ILE A 85 10.37 -10.16 30.54
CA ILE A 85 9.60 -9.55 29.45
C ILE A 85 9.77 -10.41 28.21
N LYS A 86 8.65 -10.91 27.69
CA LYS A 86 8.67 -11.78 26.51
C LYS A 86 9.31 -11.05 25.32
N ARG A 87 10.39 -11.64 24.78
CA ARG A 87 10.93 -11.23 23.51
C ARG A 87 10.07 -11.86 22.44
N VAL A 88 9.35 -11.04 21.69
CA VAL A 88 8.50 -11.50 20.58
C VAL A 88 9.38 -11.63 19.35
N ASN A 89 9.86 -12.86 19.11
CA ASN A 89 10.79 -13.20 18.04
C ASN A 89 10.03 -13.98 16.97
N ARG A 90 9.69 -13.34 15.83
CA ARG A 90 8.88 -13.93 14.76
C ARG A 90 9.36 -13.46 13.41
N GLN A 91 9.36 -14.37 12.42
CA GLN A 91 9.65 -14.03 11.03
C GLN A 91 8.40 -13.57 10.29
N PHE A 92 8.62 -12.61 9.41
CA PHE A 92 7.62 -12.06 8.51
C PHE A 92 8.18 -11.99 7.10
N PRO A 93 7.32 -11.96 6.06
CA PRO A 93 7.76 -11.65 4.71
C PRO A 93 8.49 -10.30 4.67
N ARG A 94 9.39 -10.14 3.71
CA ARG A 94 9.94 -8.82 3.41
C ARG A 94 8.79 -7.85 3.12
N ASP A 95 8.90 -6.63 3.66
CA ASP A 95 7.97 -5.51 3.53
C ASP A 95 6.57 -5.72 4.14
N ALA A 96 6.34 -6.86 4.80
CA ALA A 96 5.18 -6.99 5.67
C ALA A 96 5.39 -6.28 7.01
N GLU A 97 4.30 -5.81 7.63
CA GLU A 97 4.33 -5.23 8.97
C GLU A 97 4.94 -6.23 9.98
N ILE A 98 6.08 -5.88 10.57
CA ILE A 98 6.80 -6.73 11.54
C ILE A 98 6.12 -6.62 12.92
N LYS A 99 5.29 -7.62 13.27
CA LYS A 99 4.60 -7.74 14.57
C LYS A 99 5.46 -8.49 15.60
N ALA A 100 6.66 -7.96 15.84
CA ALA A 100 7.68 -8.49 16.72
C ALA A 100 8.48 -7.36 17.35
N ASP A 101 9.40 -7.71 18.28
CA ASP A 101 10.42 -6.78 18.74
C ASP A 101 11.29 -6.37 17.56
N ARG A 102 11.59 -5.07 17.43
CA ARG A 102 12.28 -4.54 16.25
C ARG A 102 13.02 -3.25 16.53
N ASN A 103 14.06 -3.00 15.74
CA ASN A 103 14.69 -1.71 15.58
C ASN A 103 14.27 -1.06 14.28
N VAL A 104 14.19 0.26 14.28
CA VAL A 104 13.89 1.08 13.12
C VAL A 104 14.95 2.15 12.99
N VAL A 105 15.41 2.34 11.76
CA VAL A 105 16.30 3.43 11.37
C VAL A 105 15.62 4.17 10.24
N SER A 106 15.35 5.46 10.44
CA SER A 106 14.86 6.31 9.37
C SER A 106 15.92 7.35 9.01
N ILE A 107 16.19 7.51 7.71
CA ILE A 107 17.23 8.39 7.18
C ILE A 107 16.64 9.32 6.15
N ASP A 108 16.71 10.62 6.38
CA ASP A 108 16.56 11.63 5.34
C ASP A 108 17.94 11.90 4.74
N PHE A 109 18.23 11.32 3.59
CA PHE A 109 19.54 11.45 2.93
C PHE A 109 19.83 12.86 2.43
N ASP A 110 18.85 13.74 2.40
CA ASP A 110 18.99 15.12 1.93
C ASP A 110 18.89 16.16 3.04
N GLY A 111 18.44 15.76 4.24
CA GLY A 111 18.23 16.66 5.37
C GLY A 111 17.19 17.76 5.09
N THR A 112 16.25 17.48 4.20
CA THR A 112 15.22 18.42 3.72
C THR A 112 13.88 18.27 4.41
N ALA A 113 13.70 17.19 5.17
CA ALA A 113 12.47 16.77 5.81
C ALA A 113 11.28 16.55 4.82
N LEU A 114 11.57 16.26 3.54
CA LEU A 114 10.56 15.97 2.51
C LEU A 114 10.33 14.48 2.30
N ALA A 115 11.40 13.69 2.36
CA ALA A 115 11.35 12.25 2.24
C ALA A 115 12.42 11.60 3.11
N GLY A 116 12.03 10.62 3.90
CA GLY A 116 12.93 9.78 4.66
C GLY A 116 12.74 8.32 4.25
N TYR A 117 13.79 7.54 4.40
CA TYR A 117 13.79 6.12 4.10
C TYR A 117 13.85 5.34 5.40
N ASP A 118 12.91 4.44 5.60
CA ASP A 118 12.74 3.64 6.81
C ASP A 118 13.30 2.24 6.61
N PHE A 119 14.12 1.78 7.55
CA PHE A 119 14.75 0.46 7.56
C PHE A 119 14.42 -0.22 8.88
N THR A 120 13.53 -1.17 8.85
CA THR A 120 13.05 -1.90 10.03
C THR A 120 13.60 -3.31 10.06
N VAL A 121 14.21 -3.70 11.18
CA VAL A 121 14.75 -5.04 11.43
C VAL A 121 14.05 -5.66 12.63
N GLY A 122 13.33 -6.76 12.42
CA GLY A 122 12.76 -7.58 13.48
C GLY A 122 13.85 -8.39 14.23
N SER A 123 13.58 -8.74 15.48
CA SER A 123 14.52 -9.56 16.28
C SER A 123 14.83 -10.93 15.67
N ALA A 124 13.99 -11.46 14.76
CA ALA A 124 14.23 -12.67 13.95
C ALA A 124 14.80 -12.34 12.55
N ASN A 125 15.39 -11.15 12.37
CA ASN A 125 15.95 -10.67 11.11
C ASN A 125 14.97 -10.54 9.94
N SER A 126 13.67 -10.35 10.21
CA SER A 126 12.75 -9.90 9.17
C SER A 126 13.05 -8.47 8.80
N GLN A 127 13.00 -8.14 7.52
CA GLN A 127 13.25 -6.81 6.97
C GLN A 127 11.97 -6.19 6.44
N GLN A 128 11.77 -4.92 6.75
CA GLN A 128 10.75 -4.08 6.14
C GLN A 128 11.41 -2.75 5.83
N ASP A 129 11.18 -2.22 4.65
CA ASP A 129 11.58 -0.87 4.30
C ASP A 129 10.41 -0.04 3.76
N GLY A 130 10.62 1.24 3.57
CA GLY A 130 9.57 2.14 3.12
C GLY A 130 10.03 3.58 3.04
N ILE A 131 9.12 4.43 2.64
CA ILE A 131 9.33 5.88 2.55
C ILE A 131 8.41 6.57 3.55
N VAL A 132 9.01 7.49 4.30
CA VAL A 132 8.32 8.43 5.20
C VAL A 132 8.27 9.78 4.51
N THR A 133 7.11 10.34 4.39
CA THR A 133 6.89 11.73 3.97
C THR A 133 6.08 12.46 5.05
N PRO A 134 6.02 13.79 5.07
CA PRO A 134 5.24 14.49 6.06
C PRO A 134 3.79 13.99 6.12
N GLY A 135 3.43 13.34 7.24
CA GLY A 135 2.09 12.81 7.51
C GLY A 135 1.71 11.51 6.78
N ASP A 136 2.65 10.85 6.06
CA ASP A 136 2.38 9.60 5.34
C ASP A 136 3.56 8.62 5.42
N TYR A 137 3.25 7.32 5.29
CA TYR A 137 4.20 6.22 5.23
C TYR A 137 3.78 5.23 4.15
N SER A 138 4.68 4.89 3.23
CA SER A 138 4.47 3.83 2.24
C SER A 138 5.53 2.74 2.39
N ALA A 139 5.09 1.49 2.46
CA ALA A 139 5.94 0.30 2.46
C ALA A 139 6.19 -0.24 1.04
N ASP A 140 5.80 0.49 0.00
CA ASP A 140 5.88 0.01 -1.39
C ASP A 140 7.28 0.21 -2.01
N TRP A 141 8.18 0.90 -1.30
CA TRP A 141 9.58 1.07 -1.71
C TRP A 141 10.44 -0.10 -1.24
N ASP A 142 11.31 -0.60 -2.09
CA ASP A 142 12.20 -1.74 -1.84
C ASP A 142 13.66 -1.35 -2.12
N GLY A 143 14.46 -1.21 -1.07
CA GLY A 143 15.87 -0.87 -1.12
C GLY A 143 16.79 -2.09 -0.97
N THR A 144 18.02 -1.98 -1.49
CA THR A 144 19.05 -2.98 -1.24
C THR A 144 19.87 -2.63 -0.02
N TRP A 145 19.66 -3.30 1.09
CA TRP A 145 20.39 -3.16 2.34
C TRP A 145 20.51 -4.50 3.06
N TYR A 146 21.37 -4.56 4.08
CA TYR A 146 21.74 -5.81 4.72
C TYR A 146 21.54 -5.70 6.21
N SER A 147 21.10 -6.78 6.84
CA SER A 147 20.99 -6.86 8.29
C SER A 147 21.22 -8.26 8.80
N GLN A 148 21.62 -8.35 10.05
CA GLN A 148 21.64 -9.59 10.81
C GLN A 148 21.34 -9.28 12.28
N THR A 149 20.78 -10.27 12.97
CA THR A 149 20.42 -10.16 14.38
C THR A 149 20.99 -11.32 15.19
N SER A 150 21.33 -11.05 16.43
CA SER A 150 21.77 -12.07 17.38
C SER A 150 21.17 -11.80 18.76
N SER A 151 21.30 -12.76 19.66
CA SER A 151 20.86 -12.57 21.06
C SER A 151 21.72 -13.36 22.03
N GLU A 152 22.05 -12.72 23.15
CA GLU A 152 22.82 -13.31 24.24
C GLU A 152 22.25 -12.86 25.59
N GLY A 153 21.76 -13.81 26.39
CA GLY A 153 21.14 -13.53 27.69
C GLY A 153 19.97 -12.53 27.59
N ASP A 154 20.06 -11.48 28.39
CA ASP A 154 19.06 -10.39 28.42
C ASP A 154 19.23 -9.36 27.30
N TYR A 155 20.14 -9.58 26.36
CA TYR A 155 20.40 -8.66 25.26
C TYR A 155 20.05 -9.30 23.93
N TRP A 156 19.63 -8.46 22.99
CA TRP A 156 19.60 -8.77 21.58
C TRP A 156 20.19 -7.61 20.77
N TYR A 157 20.76 -7.95 19.63
CA TYR A 157 21.52 -7.05 18.79
C TYR A 157 20.94 -7.05 17.38
N SER A 158 21.03 -5.92 16.71
CA SER A 158 20.86 -5.85 15.26
C SER A 158 22.03 -5.08 14.66
N GLU A 159 22.54 -5.57 13.58
CA GLU A 159 23.58 -4.99 12.77
C GLU A 159 23.04 -4.73 11.38
N ILE A 160 23.22 -3.51 10.87
CA ILE A 160 22.58 -3.01 9.66
C ILE A 160 23.65 -2.30 8.82
N HIS A 161 23.70 -2.63 7.53
CA HIS A 161 24.49 -1.93 6.53
C HIS A 161 23.57 -1.36 5.45
N ILE A 162 23.60 -0.06 5.27
CA ILE A 162 22.84 0.70 4.30
C ILE A 162 23.82 1.30 3.30
N PRO A 163 23.96 0.74 2.09
CA PRO A 163 24.84 1.27 1.06
C PRO A 163 24.45 2.68 0.63
N TRP A 164 25.42 3.54 0.29
CA TRP A 164 25.13 4.88 -0.25
C TRP A 164 24.29 4.88 -1.52
N THR A 165 24.20 3.75 -2.21
CA THR A 165 23.41 3.57 -3.42
C THR A 165 21.97 3.14 -3.17
N VAL A 166 21.55 2.98 -1.90
CA VAL A 166 20.22 2.47 -1.53
C VAL A 166 19.12 3.41 -2.00
N ALA A 167 19.32 4.71 -1.87
CA ALA A 167 18.36 5.75 -2.22
C ALA A 167 19.06 6.88 -2.98
N PRO A 168 18.33 7.61 -3.82
CA PRO A 168 18.85 8.82 -4.43
C PRO A 168 19.10 9.91 -3.37
N MET A 169 20.13 10.70 -3.58
CA MET A 169 20.48 11.83 -2.70
C MET A 169 21.09 12.96 -3.51
N THR A 170 20.85 14.19 -3.11
CA THR A 170 21.44 15.39 -3.74
C THR A 170 22.96 15.36 -3.66
N SER A 171 23.62 15.94 -4.66
CA SER A 171 25.07 16.15 -4.63
C SER A 171 25.42 17.40 -3.83
N SER A 172 26.56 17.36 -3.11
CA SER A 172 27.08 18.49 -2.37
C SER A 172 28.36 19.01 -3.00
N ASP A 173 28.47 20.34 -3.16
CA ASP A 173 29.62 20.99 -3.79
C ASP A 173 30.92 20.90 -2.97
N ASN A 174 30.82 20.70 -1.66
CA ASN A 174 31.97 20.63 -0.75
C ASN A 174 32.34 19.21 -0.29
N GLY A 175 31.65 18.18 -0.83
CA GLY A 175 31.87 16.78 -0.46
C GLY A 175 31.36 16.39 0.93
N LEU A 176 30.68 17.30 1.63
CA LEU A 176 30.04 17.04 2.92
C LEU A 176 28.53 17.21 2.80
N LYS A 177 27.78 16.33 3.43
CA LYS A 177 26.33 16.33 3.40
C LYS A 177 25.73 16.21 4.80
N ASN A 178 24.67 16.94 5.04
CA ASN A 178 23.86 16.76 6.26
C ASN A 178 22.72 15.80 5.95
N ILE A 179 22.60 14.73 6.72
CA ILE A 179 21.48 13.79 6.69
C ILE A 179 20.70 13.90 7.99
N GLY A 180 19.40 13.59 7.95
CA GLY A 180 18.56 13.48 9.15
C GLY A 180 18.45 12.02 9.60
N LEU A 181 18.51 11.76 10.90
CA LEU A 181 18.48 10.42 11.48
C LEU A 181 17.41 10.30 12.56
N TRP A 182 16.67 9.23 12.53
CA TRP A 182 15.78 8.82 13.61
C TRP A 182 15.93 7.33 13.90
N PHE A 183 16.10 7.00 15.18
CA PHE A 183 16.23 5.63 15.65
C PHE A 183 15.06 5.29 16.54
N SER A 184 14.49 4.10 16.38
CA SER A 184 13.53 3.61 17.36
C SER A 184 13.67 2.12 17.64
N ARG A 185 13.17 1.73 18.81
CA ARG A 185 13.03 0.36 19.25
C ARG A 185 11.61 0.11 19.68
N VAL A 186 11.02 -0.99 19.25
CA VAL A 186 9.72 -1.45 19.71
C VAL A 186 9.88 -2.67 20.62
N VAL A 187 9.30 -2.61 21.81
CA VAL A 187 9.09 -3.76 22.71
C VAL A 187 7.63 -4.18 22.52
N PHE A 188 7.43 -5.17 21.67
CA PHE A 188 6.11 -5.49 21.11
C PHE A 188 5.12 -6.03 22.15
N ASP A 189 5.60 -6.85 23.08
CA ASP A 189 4.77 -7.43 24.16
C ASP A 189 4.14 -6.37 25.06
N GLU A 190 4.86 -5.27 25.32
CA GLU A 190 4.39 -4.17 26.17
C GLU A 190 3.79 -3.00 25.36
N SER A 191 3.76 -3.05 24.03
CA SER A 191 3.36 -1.93 23.15
C SER A 191 4.13 -0.63 23.44
N LEU A 192 5.44 -0.75 23.72
CA LEU A 192 6.31 0.39 23.94
C LEU A 192 7.16 0.65 22.71
N ARG A 193 7.31 1.92 22.37
CA ARG A 193 8.32 2.40 21.43
C ARG A 193 9.20 3.43 22.10
N PHE A 194 10.49 3.23 21.99
CA PHE A 194 11.51 4.17 22.40
C PHE A 194 12.14 4.78 21.16
N ALA A 195 12.43 6.07 21.17
CA ALA A 195 13.05 6.75 20.04
C ALA A 195 14.14 7.74 20.44
N PHE A 196 15.05 7.99 19.51
CA PHE A 196 16.05 9.04 19.54
C PHE A 196 16.16 9.65 18.12
N PRO A 197 16.10 10.98 17.98
CA PRO A 197 15.70 11.98 18.98
C PRO A 197 14.21 11.83 19.38
N ASN A 198 13.73 12.70 20.30
CA ASN A 198 12.33 12.75 20.73
C ASN A 198 11.43 13.31 19.62
N ALA A 199 11.28 12.54 18.54
CA ALA A 199 10.40 12.81 17.41
C ALA A 199 9.40 11.66 17.27
N TYR A 200 8.15 11.98 16.91
CA TYR A 200 7.09 10.99 16.77
C TYR A 200 6.14 11.34 15.62
N PHE A 201 5.65 10.33 14.95
CA PHE A 201 4.97 10.40 13.65
C PHE A 201 3.71 11.32 13.64
N SER A 202 3.02 11.47 14.77
CA SER A 202 1.84 12.33 14.85
C SER A 202 2.14 13.83 14.98
N ARG A 203 3.43 14.22 15.08
CA ARG A 203 3.84 15.62 15.10
C ARG A 203 4.03 16.12 13.66
N THR A 204 3.56 17.33 13.36
CA THR A 204 3.73 17.93 12.03
C THR A 204 5.19 18.16 11.65
N THR A 205 6.06 18.37 12.65
CA THR A 205 7.52 18.54 12.50
C THR A 205 8.31 17.22 12.64
N PHE A 206 7.64 16.05 12.55
CA PHE A 206 8.28 14.76 12.84
C PHE A 206 9.64 14.59 12.15
N MET A 207 9.72 14.88 10.85
CA MET A 207 10.95 14.73 10.08
C MET A 207 11.96 15.87 10.32
N GLU A 208 11.47 17.08 10.61
CA GLU A 208 12.31 18.23 10.94
C GLU A 208 13.02 18.05 12.29
N ASP A 209 12.41 17.29 13.21
CA ASP A 209 12.96 16.99 14.54
C ASP A 209 14.05 15.88 14.50
N TRP A 210 14.38 15.31 13.33
CA TRP A 210 15.38 14.24 13.22
C TRP A 210 16.80 14.79 13.52
N GLN A 211 17.63 13.92 14.08
CA GLN A 211 19.01 14.26 14.45
C GLN A 211 19.85 14.53 13.19
N PRO A 212 20.39 15.73 13.00
CA PRO A 212 21.30 15.97 11.89
C PRO A 212 22.65 15.28 12.11
N LEU A 213 23.19 14.70 11.06
CA LEU A 213 24.53 14.14 10.99
C LEU A 213 25.20 14.60 9.72
N GLN A 214 26.44 15.13 9.85
CA GLN A 214 27.27 15.45 8.71
C GLN A 214 28.09 14.22 8.29
N VAL A 215 28.01 13.85 7.02
CA VAL A 215 28.70 12.70 6.42
C VAL A 215 29.51 13.12 5.21
N GLU A 216 30.56 12.36 4.90
CA GLU A 216 31.27 12.50 3.63
C GLU A 216 30.40 11.93 2.50
N GLN A 217 30.19 12.70 1.46
CA GLN A 217 29.44 12.24 0.31
C GLN A 217 30.30 11.32 -0.55
N VAL A 218 29.86 10.09 -0.67
CA VAL A 218 30.42 9.11 -1.60
C VAL A 218 29.59 9.08 -2.88
N THR A 219 30.16 9.50 -3.98
CA THR A 219 29.53 9.36 -5.30
C THR A 219 29.96 8.06 -5.93
N SER A 220 29.03 7.16 -6.16
CA SER A 220 29.27 5.93 -6.91
C SER A 220 28.31 5.86 -8.09
N SER A 221 28.82 5.41 -9.24
CA SER A 221 27.96 5.02 -10.36
C SER A 221 27.68 3.55 -10.27
N THR A 222 26.42 3.17 -10.35
CA THR A 222 26.00 1.76 -10.37
C THR A 222 25.10 1.49 -11.56
N MET A 223 25.17 0.25 -12.06
CA MET A 223 24.31 -0.22 -13.12
C MET A 223 23.93 -1.66 -12.82
N ASP A 224 22.66 -1.87 -12.50
CA ASP A 224 22.10 -3.17 -12.16
C ASP A 224 21.22 -3.66 -13.32
N TRP A 225 21.33 -4.93 -13.66
CA TRP A 225 20.56 -5.62 -14.68
C TRP A 225 19.77 -6.75 -14.04
N PHE A 226 18.50 -6.85 -14.40
CA PHE A 226 17.57 -7.87 -13.86
C PHE A 226 16.89 -8.64 -14.99
N PRO A 227 17.61 -9.51 -15.72
CA PRO A 227 16.95 -10.43 -16.64
C PRO A 227 16.04 -11.37 -15.87
N TYR A 228 14.91 -11.70 -16.50
CA TYR A 228 14.01 -12.72 -16.01
C TYR A 228 13.58 -13.66 -17.14
N ILE A 229 13.19 -14.86 -16.76
CA ILE A 229 12.46 -15.81 -17.58
C ILE A 229 11.34 -16.41 -16.73
N SER A 230 10.18 -16.60 -17.35
CA SER A 230 9.04 -17.26 -16.75
C SER A 230 8.44 -18.27 -17.73
N TYR A 231 7.88 -19.31 -17.15
CA TYR A 231 7.10 -20.31 -17.85
C TYR A 231 5.80 -20.51 -17.10
N SER A 232 4.68 -20.36 -17.79
CA SER A 232 3.37 -20.65 -17.28
C SER A 232 2.72 -21.78 -18.07
N THR A 233 1.95 -22.59 -17.39
CA THR A 233 1.10 -23.61 -18.01
C THR A 233 -0.25 -23.63 -17.33
N ASP A 234 -1.30 -23.50 -18.13
CA ASP A 234 -2.67 -23.69 -17.68
C ASP A 234 -2.96 -25.19 -17.67
N LEU A 235 -3.33 -25.73 -16.52
CA LEU A 235 -3.80 -27.10 -16.36
C LEU A 235 -5.29 -27.18 -16.74
N TYR A 236 -6.01 -26.07 -16.55
CA TYR A 236 -7.41 -25.87 -16.94
C TYR A 236 -7.67 -24.39 -17.17
N ASP A 237 -8.39 -24.07 -18.24
CA ASP A 237 -8.92 -22.74 -18.54
C ASP A 237 -10.36 -22.89 -19.08
N GLY A 238 -11.34 -22.48 -18.28
CA GLY A 238 -12.76 -22.56 -18.63
C GLY A 238 -13.16 -21.62 -19.76
N ALA A 239 -12.46 -20.50 -19.94
CA ALA A 239 -12.68 -19.56 -21.03
C ALA A 239 -12.07 -20.02 -22.36
N ALA A 240 -10.97 -20.78 -22.30
CA ALA A 240 -10.24 -21.29 -23.46
C ALA A 240 -10.77 -22.62 -24.01
N SER A 241 -12.00 -23.02 -23.67
CA SER A 241 -12.61 -24.31 -24.05
C SER A 241 -12.61 -24.62 -25.56
N ALA A 242 -12.24 -23.66 -26.42
CA ALA A 242 -12.10 -23.81 -27.87
C ALA A 242 -10.63 -23.85 -28.35
N SER A 243 -9.62 -23.49 -27.54
CA SER A 243 -8.21 -23.36 -27.97
C SER A 243 -7.21 -24.25 -27.20
N GLY A 244 -7.65 -24.96 -26.16
CA GLY A 244 -6.80 -25.88 -25.40
C GLY A 244 -5.97 -25.21 -24.31
N VAL A 245 -5.38 -26.02 -23.43
CA VAL A 245 -4.48 -25.61 -22.35
C VAL A 245 -3.26 -24.88 -22.95
N GLY A 246 -3.07 -23.61 -22.55
CA GLY A 246 -1.98 -22.78 -23.03
C GLY A 246 -0.68 -23.01 -22.27
N ASN A 247 0.43 -23.00 -23.00
CA ASN A 247 1.76 -22.84 -22.40
C ASN A 247 2.32 -21.52 -22.88
N ASP A 248 2.82 -20.72 -21.96
CA ASP A 248 3.45 -19.45 -22.29
C ASP A 248 4.89 -19.42 -21.74
N PHE A 249 5.82 -18.94 -22.57
CA PHE A 249 7.20 -18.72 -22.20
C PHE A 249 7.53 -17.27 -22.42
N ASN A 250 7.83 -16.56 -21.35
CA ASN A 250 8.10 -15.13 -21.39
C ASN A 250 9.49 -14.82 -20.83
N GLY A 251 10.11 -13.75 -21.31
CA GLY A 251 11.39 -13.28 -20.83
C GLY A 251 11.59 -11.80 -21.13
N GLY A 252 12.21 -11.09 -20.22
CA GLY A 252 12.46 -9.66 -20.33
C GLY A 252 13.64 -9.21 -19.50
N LEU A 253 13.82 -7.90 -19.45
CA LEU A 253 14.98 -7.30 -18.84
C LEU A 253 14.61 -5.95 -18.24
N ASP A 254 14.85 -5.82 -16.93
CA ASP A 254 14.85 -4.52 -16.27
C ASP A 254 16.29 -4.07 -16.05
N PHE A 255 16.54 -2.75 -16.05
CA PHE A 255 17.81 -2.20 -15.66
C PHE A 255 17.63 -0.91 -14.83
N VAL A 256 18.56 -0.68 -13.92
CA VAL A 256 18.64 0.52 -13.10
C VAL A 256 20.04 1.10 -13.22
N TRP A 257 20.16 2.28 -13.78
CA TRP A 257 21.41 3.00 -13.90
C TRP A 257 21.40 4.27 -13.05
N ARG A 258 22.34 4.34 -12.11
CA ARG A 258 22.60 5.50 -11.26
C ARG A 258 23.96 6.07 -11.66
N PRO A 259 24.02 7.05 -12.57
CA PRO A 259 25.30 7.67 -12.97
C PRO A 259 25.95 8.43 -11.83
N ASN A 260 25.19 8.89 -10.88
CA ASN A 260 25.58 9.56 -9.64
C ASN A 260 24.49 9.38 -8.58
N SER A 261 24.69 9.93 -7.39
CA SER A 261 23.74 9.80 -6.28
C SER A 261 22.40 10.53 -6.49
N SER A 262 22.36 11.54 -7.37
CA SER A 262 21.16 12.37 -7.56
C SER A 262 20.32 11.99 -8.79
N SER A 263 20.80 11.12 -9.66
CA SER A 263 20.13 10.77 -10.91
C SER A 263 19.95 9.26 -11.04
N GLN A 264 18.78 8.85 -11.48
CA GLN A 264 18.51 7.45 -11.79
C GLN A 264 17.70 7.32 -13.07
N LEU A 265 18.13 6.41 -13.93
CA LEU A 265 17.38 5.93 -15.09
C LEU A 265 17.01 4.47 -14.86
N THR A 266 15.71 4.19 -14.83
CA THR A 266 15.17 2.83 -14.81
C THR A 266 14.53 2.52 -16.14
N GLY A 267 14.82 1.37 -16.72
CA GLY A 267 14.20 0.91 -17.95
C GLY A 267 13.76 -0.52 -17.84
N ALA A 268 12.71 -0.87 -18.58
CA ALA A 268 12.17 -2.21 -18.66
C ALA A 268 11.78 -2.53 -20.11
N ILE A 269 12.14 -3.72 -20.56
CA ILE A 269 11.79 -4.27 -21.88
C ILE A 269 11.05 -5.56 -21.63
N ASN A 270 9.83 -5.66 -22.14
CA ASN A 270 8.92 -6.75 -21.87
C ASN A 270 8.90 -7.06 -20.36
N PRO A 271 8.55 -6.07 -19.50
CA PRO A 271 8.62 -6.25 -18.06
C PRO A 271 7.67 -7.34 -17.61
N ASP A 272 8.17 -8.26 -16.79
CA ASP A 272 7.32 -9.27 -16.19
C ASP A 272 6.50 -8.64 -15.05
N PHE A 273 5.32 -8.20 -15.38
CA PHE A 273 4.29 -7.86 -14.41
C PHE A 273 3.38 -9.06 -14.07
N GLY A 274 3.76 -10.26 -14.49
CA GLY A 274 3.13 -11.51 -14.12
C GLY A 274 3.05 -11.62 -12.60
N GLN A 275 1.83 -11.71 -12.08
CA GLN A 275 1.55 -11.67 -10.66
C GLN A 275 2.08 -12.92 -9.97
N VAL A 276 3.22 -12.80 -9.33
CA VAL A 276 3.71 -13.82 -8.39
C VAL A 276 2.85 -13.85 -7.12
N GLU A 277 2.12 -12.76 -6.83
CA GLU A 277 1.16 -12.67 -5.74
C GLU A 277 -0.18 -12.15 -6.27
N SER A 278 -1.24 -12.95 -6.13
CA SER A 278 -2.60 -12.57 -6.54
C SER A 278 -3.14 -11.42 -5.70
N ASP A 279 -3.91 -10.54 -6.32
CA ASP A 279 -4.67 -9.53 -5.62
C ASP A 279 -5.76 -10.17 -4.75
N ASP A 280 -6.36 -9.41 -3.84
CA ASP A 280 -7.44 -9.92 -3.01
C ASP A 280 -8.72 -10.10 -3.84
N LEU A 281 -9.40 -11.21 -3.59
CA LEU A 281 -10.69 -11.50 -4.22
C LEU A 281 -11.75 -10.52 -3.70
N VAL A 282 -12.35 -9.75 -4.59
CA VAL A 282 -13.40 -8.76 -4.27
C VAL A 282 -14.56 -8.89 -5.23
N VAL A 283 -15.76 -9.09 -4.70
CA VAL A 283 -17.01 -8.97 -5.44
C VAL A 283 -17.59 -7.59 -5.15
N ASN A 284 -17.74 -6.77 -6.18
CA ASN A 284 -18.14 -5.37 -6.06
C ASN A 284 -19.48 -5.10 -6.74
N PHE A 285 -20.49 -4.69 -5.97
CA PHE A 285 -21.79 -4.25 -6.43
C PHE A 285 -21.97 -2.73 -6.42
N SER A 286 -20.97 -1.98 -5.92
CA SER A 286 -21.02 -0.52 -5.89
C SER A 286 -20.73 0.10 -7.26
N ALA A 287 -21.07 1.37 -7.43
CA ALA A 287 -20.70 2.15 -8.62
C ALA A 287 -19.22 2.53 -8.64
N VAL A 288 -18.54 2.42 -7.50
CA VAL A 288 -17.13 2.80 -7.34
C VAL A 288 -16.25 1.62 -7.68
N GLU A 289 -15.25 1.83 -8.50
CA GLU A 289 -14.25 0.82 -8.85
C GLU A 289 -13.44 0.38 -7.61
N THR A 290 -13.05 -0.88 -7.58
CA THR A 290 -12.17 -1.40 -6.54
C THR A 290 -10.75 -0.87 -6.72
N PHE A 291 -10.22 -0.18 -5.71
CA PHE A 291 -8.83 0.25 -5.71
C PHE A 291 -7.89 -0.95 -5.43
N VAL A 292 -6.86 -1.09 -6.25
CA VAL A 292 -5.84 -2.14 -6.12
C VAL A 292 -4.46 -1.48 -5.98
N THR A 293 -3.73 -1.84 -4.93
CA THR A 293 -2.38 -1.31 -4.67
C THR A 293 -1.41 -1.72 -5.78
N GLU A 294 -0.52 -0.82 -6.19
CA GLU A 294 0.56 -1.13 -7.14
C GLU A 294 1.62 -2.02 -6.48
N LYS A 295 2.03 -3.09 -7.17
CA LYS A 295 3.04 -4.05 -6.69
C LYS A 295 4.20 -4.24 -7.68
N ARG A 296 4.10 -3.65 -8.88
CA ARG A 296 5.11 -3.79 -9.94
C ARG A 296 6.33 -2.92 -9.63
N PRO A 297 7.55 -3.50 -9.50
CA PRO A 297 8.74 -2.78 -9.01
C PRO A 297 9.09 -1.52 -9.83
N PHE A 298 8.89 -1.54 -11.15
CA PHE A 298 9.13 -0.37 -11.99
C PHE A 298 8.33 0.86 -11.53
N PHE A 299 7.06 0.69 -11.11
CA PHE A 299 6.20 1.80 -10.72
C PHE A 299 6.39 2.18 -9.24
N THR A 300 6.70 1.22 -8.35
CA THR A 300 6.86 1.49 -6.91
C THR A 300 8.21 2.17 -6.60
N GLU A 301 9.24 1.93 -7.40
CA GLU A 301 10.55 2.57 -7.22
C GLU A 301 10.46 4.09 -7.42
N ASN A 302 10.97 4.89 -6.45
CA ASN A 302 10.89 6.36 -6.41
C ASN A 302 9.45 6.91 -6.55
N GLN A 303 8.45 6.15 -6.12
CA GLN A 303 7.03 6.52 -6.20
C GLN A 303 6.74 7.81 -5.42
N SER A 304 7.44 8.09 -4.33
CA SER A 304 7.27 9.31 -3.52
C SER A 304 7.36 10.60 -4.33
N LEU A 305 8.24 10.65 -5.33
CA LEU A 305 8.34 11.81 -6.21
C LEU A 305 7.07 11.98 -7.07
N PHE A 306 6.49 10.86 -7.53
CA PHE A 306 5.29 10.85 -8.37
C PHE A 306 3.99 10.83 -7.57
N SER A 307 4.00 10.47 -6.29
CA SER A 307 2.81 10.52 -5.45
C SER A 307 2.45 11.97 -5.10
N ALA A 308 1.18 12.31 -5.18
CA ALA A 308 0.61 13.54 -4.64
C ALA A 308 -0.78 13.18 -4.12
N ASN A 309 -0.80 12.64 -2.90
CA ASN A 309 -1.97 12.04 -2.30
C ASN A 309 -3.08 13.08 -2.11
N ILE A 310 -4.29 12.69 -2.45
CA ILE A 310 -5.52 13.46 -2.22
C ILE A 310 -6.16 12.88 -0.94
N PRO A 311 -6.57 13.73 0.01
CA PRO A 311 -7.04 13.25 1.33
C PRO A 311 -8.24 12.30 1.31
N ASN A 312 -9.10 12.34 0.28
CA ASN A 312 -10.26 11.45 0.13
C ASN A 312 -9.91 10.06 -0.43
N GLY A 313 -8.62 9.77 -0.68
CA GLY A 313 -8.14 8.51 -1.25
C GLY A 313 -8.07 8.48 -2.77
N ASP A 314 -8.48 9.55 -3.46
CA ASP A 314 -8.28 9.69 -4.90
C ASP A 314 -6.79 9.84 -5.24
N GLN A 315 -6.41 9.47 -6.44
CA GLN A 315 -5.01 9.54 -6.90
C GLN A 315 -4.93 10.11 -8.32
N ALA A 316 -4.18 11.20 -8.49
CA ALA A 316 -3.95 11.79 -9.81
C ALA A 316 -3.02 10.94 -10.69
N LEU A 317 -2.31 9.98 -10.11
CA LEU A 317 -1.54 8.94 -10.81
C LEU A 317 -1.83 7.58 -10.17
N TYR A 318 -2.44 6.70 -10.94
CA TYR A 318 -2.75 5.31 -10.59
C TYR A 318 -2.22 4.38 -11.70
N THR A 319 -1.03 3.88 -11.51
CA THR A 319 -0.28 3.15 -12.54
C THR A 319 -0.91 1.81 -12.94
N ARG A 320 -1.85 1.27 -12.12
CA ARG A 320 -2.65 0.09 -12.49
C ARG A 320 -3.53 0.30 -13.73
N ARG A 321 -3.72 1.55 -14.20
CA ARG A 321 -4.32 1.86 -15.50
C ARG A 321 -3.45 1.45 -16.69
N ILE A 322 -2.14 1.37 -16.49
CA ILE A 322 -1.18 0.91 -17.49
C ILE A 322 -1.17 -0.62 -17.49
N GLY A 323 -1.42 -1.24 -18.62
CA GLY A 323 -1.69 -2.67 -18.77
C GLY A 323 -3.17 -3.03 -18.55
N ALA A 324 -4.07 -2.04 -18.41
CA ALA A 324 -5.50 -2.20 -18.26
C ALA A 324 -6.27 -1.08 -18.98
N GLY A 325 -7.56 -1.26 -19.21
CA GLY A 325 -8.41 -0.20 -19.77
C GLY A 325 -8.66 0.95 -18.76
N PRO A 326 -9.15 2.11 -19.21
CA PRO A 326 -9.71 3.12 -18.34
C PRO A 326 -10.97 2.59 -17.63
N ALA A 327 -11.37 3.24 -16.51
CA ALA A 327 -12.46 2.76 -15.67
C ALA A 327 -13.78 2.49 -16.40
N ASP A 328 -14.06 3.26 -17.45
CA ASP A 328 -15.31 3.20 -18.22
C ASP A 328 -15.39 2.00 -19.17
N TYR A 329 -14.28 1.30 -19.43
CA TYR A 329 -14.17 0.34 -20.54
C TYR A 329 -13.91 -1.10 -20.11
N GLY A 330 -14.00 -1.43 -18.86
CA GLY A 330 -13.69 -2.78 -18.39
C GLY A 330 -12.21 -3.15 -18.60
N THR A 331 -11.82 -4.31 -18.13
CA THR A 331 -10.42 -4.73 -18.10
C THR A 331 -10.11 -5.78 -19.16
N SER A 332 -9.53 -5.39 -20.29
CA SER A 332 -8.66 -6.29 -21.03
C SER A 332 -7.22 -6.05 -20.55
N LEU A 333 -6.56 -7.08 -20.05
CA LEU A 333 -5.14 -6.98 -19.70
C LEU A 333 -4.32 -6.87 -20.98
N VAL A 334 -3.38 -5.92 -21.00
CA VAL A 334 -2.48 -5.67 -22.13
C VAL A 334 -1.05 -5.72 -21.61
N ASP A 335 -0.18 -6.43 -22.32
CA ASP A 335 1.23 -6.49 -21.97
C ASP A 335 1.92 -5.16 -22.25
N ILE A 336 2.99 -4.89 -21.54
CA ILE A 336 3.80 -3.68 -21.70
C ILE A 336 5.05 -4.03 -22.49
N ASP A 337 5.25 -3.35 -23.64
CA ASP A 337 6.45 -3.53 -24.46
C ASP A 337 7.68 -2.95 -23.80
N MET A 338 7.60 -1.67 -23.45
CA MET A 338 8.71 -0.92 -22.89
C MET A 338 8.26 0.10 -21.88
N ALA A 339 9.11 0.32 -20.88
CA ALA A 339 8.94 1.39 -19.90
C ALA A 339 10.29 2.05 -19.60
N ALA A 340 10.29 3.36 -19.42
CA ALA A 340 11.46 4.14 -19.01
C ALA A 340 11.09 5.19 -17.98
N LYS A 341 11.91 5.36 -16.94
CA LYS A 341 11.71 6.33 -15.86
C LYS A 341 13.02 7.02 -15.52
N LEU A 342 13.01 8.34 -15.52
CA LEU A 342 14.12 9.20 -15.12
C LEU A 342 13.71 9.96 -13.85
N THR A 343 14.56 9.93 -12.84
CA THR A 343 14.41 10.75 -11.62
C THR A 343 15.71 11.51 -11.36
N TYR A 344 15.55 12.75 -10.91
CA TYR A 344 16.63 13.62 -10.47
C TYR A 344 16.23 14.34 -9.19
N PHE A 345 17.10 14.28 -8.18
CA PHE A 345 16.94 14.94 -6.90
C PHE A 345 18.01 16.02 -6.74
N GLY A 346 17.57 17.27 -6.71
CA GLY A 346 18.43 18.44 -6.55
C GLY A 346 18.22 19.13 -5.22
N GLU A 347 19.12 20.04 -4.83
CA GLU A 347 19.06 20.74 -3.53
C GLU A 347 17.71 21.40 -3.22
N ALA A 348 17.06 21.96 -4.25
CA ALA A 348 15.77 22.62 -4.11
C ALA A 348 14.73 22.13 -5.13
N THR A 349 15.13 21.36 -6.14
CA THR A 349 14.24 20.98 -7.24
C THR A 349 14.40 19.51 -7.57
N ASP A 350 13.32 18.77 -7.48
CA ASP A 350 13.24 17.38 -7.89
C ASP A 350 12.47 17.26 -9.21
N LEU A 351 12.93 16.34 -10.07
CA LEU A 351 12.35 16.10 -11.39
C LEU A 351 12.07 14.60 -11.56
N GLY A 352 10.92 14.30 -12.12
CA GLY A 352 10.53 12.94 -12.49
C GLY A 352 9.91 12.92 -13.89
N LEU A 353 10.22 11.90 -14.65
CA LEU A 353 9.60 11.63 -15.95
C LEU A 353 9.51 10.11 -16.12
N PHE A 354 8.37 9.59 -16.51
CA PHE A 354 8.28 8.24 -17.04
C PHE A 354 7.38 8.16 -18.27
N ALA A 355 7.71 7.20 -19.15
CA ALA A 355 6.93 6.85 -20.32
C ALA A 355 6.81 5.33 -20.42
N VAL A 356 5.65 4.87 -20.87
CA VAL A 356 5.33 3.45 -21.04
C VAL A 356 4.55 3.28 -22.34
N THR A 357 4.82 2.20 -23.06
CA THR A 357 4.07 1.78 -24.24
C THR A 357 3.59 0.35 -24.08
N GLU A 358 2.33 0.11 -24.41
CA GLU A 358 1.68 -1.21 -24.38
C GLU A 358 1.82 -1.94 -25.72
N ASP A 359 1.80 -3.27 -25.69
CA ASP A 359 1.80 -4.09 -26.89
C ASP A 359 0.48 -4.00 -27.65
N SER A 360 0.52 -4.33 -28.90
CA SER A 360 -0.65 -4.42 -29.77
C SER A 360 -1.41 -5.73 -29.50
N VAL A 361 -2.71 -5.63 -29.26
CA VAL A 361 -3.57 -6.79 -29.01
C VAL A 361 -4.60 -6.92 -30.13
N ASP A 362 -4.71 -8.10 -30.74
CA ASP A 362 -5.70 -8.45 -31.78
C ASP A 362 -5.76 -7.47 -32.97
N GLY A 363 -4.60 -6.89 -33.32
CA GLY A 363 -4.48 -5.91 -34.43
C GLY A 363 -4.89 -4.48 -34.05
N SER A 364 -5.19 -4.22 -32.77
CA SER A 364 -5.37 -2.88 -32.21
C SER A 364 -4.04 -2.42 -31.60
N LEU A 365 -3.70 -1.13 -31.79
CA LEU A 365 -2.50 -0.54 -31.17
C LEU A 365 -2.69 -0.45 -29.65
N GLY A 366 -1.64 -0.75 -28.91
CA GLY A 366 -1.58 -0.53 -27.45
C GLY A 366 -1.60 0.96 -27.10
N GLY A 367 -1.70 1.27 -25.81
CA GLY A 367 -1.70 2.62 -25.29
C GLY A 367 -0.29 3.17 -25.07
N ASP A 368 -0.15 4.50 -25.14
CA ASP A 368 1.04 5.24 -24.75
C ASP A 368 0.75 6.12 -23.53
N PHE A 369 1.66 6.09 -22.55
CA PHE A 369 1.51 6.79 -21.27
C PHE A 369 2.73 7.62 -20.94
N LEU A 370 2.50 8.83 -20.45
CA LEU A 370 3.54 9.74 -20.00
C LEU A 370 3.15 10.35 -18.66
N SER A 371 4.09 10.43 -17.71
CA SER A 371 3.94 11.28 -16.54
C SER A 371 5.20 12.07 -16.28
N SER A 372 5.03 13.35 -15.94
CA SER A 372 6.12 14.22 -15.51
C SER A 372 5.81 14.86 -14.16
N ARG A 373 6.86 15.11 -13.38
CA ARG A 373 6.79 15.74 -12.06
C ARG A 373 7.93 16.74 -11.92
N VAL A 374 7.60 17.94 -11.45
CA VAL A 374 8.56 18.94 -10.97
C VAL A 374 8.12 19.34 -9.57
N GLN A 375 9.05 19.38 -8.63
CA GLN A 375 8.81 19.83 -7.28
C GLN A 375 9.93 20.79 -6.86
N HIS A 376 9.57 21.93 -6.26
CA HIS A 376 10.53 22.95 -5.88
C HIS A 376 10.27 23.46 -4.46
N LYS A 377 11.30 23.46 -3.62
CA LYS A 377 11.25 23.86 -2.21
C LYS A 377 11.84 25.26 -2.01
N VAL A 378 11.09 26.13 -1.33
CA VAL A 378 11.53 27.48 -0.94
C VAL A 378 11.18 27.70 0.53
N GLY A 379 12.15 27.56 1.41
CA GLY A 379 11.90 27.58 2.86
C GLY A 379 10.91 26.50 3.29
N GLY A 380 9.88 26.86 4.05
CA GLY A 380 8.81 25.92 4.44
C GLY A 380 7.73 25.69 3.39
N LEU A 381 7.88 26.19 2.17
CA LEU A 381 6.91 26.04 1.08
C LEU A 381 7.49 25.10 0.00
N THR A 382 6.76 24.06 -0.34
CA THR A 382 7.03 23.20 -1.48
C THR A 382 5.95 23.40 -2.53
N LEU A 383 6.33 23.68 -3.75
CA LEU A 383 5.45 23.83 -4.91
C LEU A 383 5.71 22.70 -5.90
N GLY A 384 4.66 22.15 -6.44
CA GLY A 384 4.74 21.06 -7.38
C GLY A 384 3.90 21.26 -8.64
N HIS A 385 4.34 20.63 -9.73
CA HIS A 385 3.56 20.48 -10.94
C HIS A 385 3.68 19.05 -11.45
N ARG A 386 2.58 18.47 -11.90
CA ARG A 386 2.50 17.16 -12.55
C ARG A 386 1.70 17.27 -13.83
N LEU A 387 2.09 16.48 -14.81
CA LEU A 387 1.30 16.12 -15.98
C LEU A 387 1.18 14.61 -16.05
N THR A 388 -0.02 14.11 -16.32
CA THR A 388 -0.24 12.75 -16.82
C THR A 388 -0.88 12.84 -18.20
N TYR A 389 -0.48 11.97 -19.11
CA TYR A 389 -1.02 11.86 -20.45
C TYR A 389 -1.18 10.39 -20.83
N ALA A 390 -2.35 10.05 -21.36
CA ALA A 390 -2.67 8.73 -21.87
C ALA A 390 -3.23 8.85 -23.28
N GLU A 391 -2.68 8.11 -24.24
CA GLU A 391 -3.20 7.90 -25.56
C GLU A 391 -3.62 6.43 -25.72
N ARG A 392 -4.86 6.19 -26.10
CA ARG A 392 -5.43 4.85 -26.33
C ARG A 392 -6.00 4.75 -27.73
N PRO A 393 -5.15 4.44 -28.74
CA PRO A 393 -5.56 4.42 -30.15
C PRO A 393 -6.72 3.48 -30.45
N ALA A 394 -6.78 2.33 -29.76
CA ALA A 394 -7.90 1.36 -29.88
C ALA A 394 -9.26 1.97 -29.53
N LEU A 395 -9.30 2.95 -28.66
CA LEU A 395 -10.50 3.67 -28.24
C LEU A 395 -10.65 5.03 -28.96
N GLY A 396 -9.64 5.47 -29.72
CA GLY A 396 -9.58 6.83 -30.26
C GLY A 396 -9.62 7.89 -29.16
N ARG A 397 -9.03 7.59 -27.98
CA ARG A 397 -9.11 8.40 -26.76
C ARG A 397 -7.76 8.95 -26.35
N GLU A 398 -7.73 10.24 -26.08
CA GLU A 398 -6.60 10.97 -25.52
C GLU A 398 -7.08 11.66 -24.23
N ALA A 399 -6.28 11.57 -23.16
CA ALA A 399 -6.57 12.18 -21.88
C ALA A 399 -5.31 12.80 -21.26
N SER A 400 -5.45 13.99 -20.70
CA SER A 400 -4.39 14.62 -19.93
C SER A 400 -4.92 15.23 -18.63
N VAL A 401 -4.12 15.10 -17.56
CA VAL A 401 -4.41 15.77 -16.28
C VAL A 401 -3.19 16.56 -15.86
N GLN A 402 -3.38 17.85 -15.60
CA GLN A 402 -2.39 18.74 -15.04
C GLN A 402 -2.72 19.02 -13.58
N VAL A 403 -1.73 18.95 -12.71
CA VAL A 403 -1.87 19.19 -11.27
C VAL A 403 -0.84 20.23 -10.85
N ALA A 404 -1.28 21.30 -10.24
CA ALA A 404 -0.44 22.21 -9.47
C ALA A 404 -0.72 21.96 -7.97
N ASP A 405 0.33 21.73 -7.20
CA ASP A 405 0.20 21.41 -5.78
C ASP A 405 1.13 22.23 -4.89
N MET A 406 0.76 22.34 -3.62
CA MET A 406 1.57 22.99 -2.61
C MET A 406 1.51 22.23 -1.28
N ILE A 407 2.63 22.23 -0.56
CA ILE A 407 2.75 21.91 0.85
C ILE A 407 3.40 23.10 1.54
N TRP A 408 2.75 23.66 2.53
CA TRP A 408 3.26 24.79 3.29
C TRP A 408 3.30 24.48 4.79
N GLN A 409 4.49 24.16 5.28
CA GLN A 409 4.79 24.09 6.71
C GLN A 409 4.90 25.53 7.24
N LYS A 410 3.76 26.09 7.67
CA LYS A 410 3.66 27.49 8.12
C LYS A 410 4.33 27.71 9.46
N SER A 411 4.27 26.73 10.34
CA SER A 411 4.89 26.70 11.67
C SER A 411 4.95 25.26 12.18
N ASP A 412 5.63 25.02 13.31
CA ASP A 412 5.72 23.71 13.97
C ASP A 412 4.35 23.08 14.33
N THR A 413 3.29 23.88 14.32
CA THR A 413 1.94 23.43 14.70
C THR A 413 0.95 23.48 13.54
N THR A 414 1.33 24.01 12.36
CA THR A 414 0.38 24.30 11.29
C THR A 414 0.94 23.94 9.93
N GLU A 415 0.25 23.05 9.24
CA GLU A 415 0.53 22.71 7.85
C GLU A 415 -0.70 23.01 6.98
N ILE A 416 -0.47 23.47 5.75
CA ILE A 416 -1.49 23.66 4.72
C ILE A 416 -1.04 22.91 3.47
N ARG A 417 -1.91 22.08 2.91
CA ARG A 417 -1.71 21.39 1.62
C ARG A 417 -2.85 21.74 0.68
N GLY A 418 -2.58 21.73 -0.60
CA GLY A 418 -3.62 21.92 -1.58
C GLY A 418 -3.20 21.55 -2.99
N GLN A 419 -4.19 21.28 -3.83
CA GLN A 419 -3.98 21.00 -5.25
C GLN A 419 -5.08 21.67 -6.08
N ILE A 420 -4.70 22.04 -7.30
CA ILE A 420 -5.62 22.41 -8.38
C ILE A 420 -5.32 21.46 -9.54
N LEU A 421 -6.37 20.83 -10.04
CA LEU A 421 -6.28 19.84 -11.10
C LEU A 421 -7.12 20.34 -12.29
N HIS A 422 -6.63 20.04 -13.50
CA HIS A 422 -7.35 20.29 -14.75
C HIS A 422 -7.28 19.01 -15.59
N SER A 423 -8.44 18.50 -16.02
CA SER A 423 -8.55 17.38 -16.95
C SER A 423 -8.94 17.88 -18.35
N ASP A 424 -8.38 17.26 -19.39
CA ASP A 424 -8.74 17.46 -20.78
C ASP A 424 -8.79 16.10 -21.46
N ILE A 425 -10.00 15.70 -21.91
CA ILE A 425 -10.28 14.38 -22.47
C ILE A 425 -10.93 14.58 -23.83
N SER A 426 -10.38 13.93 -24.83
CA SER A 426 -10.98 13.81 -26.17
C SER A 426 -11.13 12.36 -26.58
N GLN A 427 -12.26 12.01 -27.18
CA GLN A 427 -12.52 10.70 -27.74
C GLN A 427 -13.31 10.83 -29.04
N GLN A 428 -12.86 10.11 -30.05
CA GLN A 428 -13.56 10.08 -31.33
C GLN A 428 -14.76 9.12 -31.30
N ALA A 429 -15.82 9.46 -32.00
CA ALA A 429 -16.95 8.57 -32.18
C ALA A 429 -16.51 7.32 -32.96
N ASN A 430 -16.85 6.15 -32.49
CA ASN A 430 -16.64 4.90 -33.20
C ASN A 430 -17.98 4.17 -33.37
N SER A 431 -18.49 4.21 -34.60
CA SER A 431 -19.78 3.58 -34.95
C SER A 431 -19.78 2.05 -34.88
N ILE A 432 -18.60 1.41 -34.90
CA ILE A 432 -18.45 -0.05 -34.82
C ILE A 432 -18.73 -0.53 -33.39
N ASN A 433 -18.23 0.23 -32.40
CA ASN A 433 -18.33 -0.11 -30.97
C ASN A 433 -19.44 0.66 -30.25
N GLY A 434 -20.22 1.50 -30.96
CA GLY A 434 -21.28 2.34 -30.38
C GLY A 434 -20.72 3.50 -29.48
N GLN A 435 -19.43 3.79 -29.56
CA GLN A 435 -18.81 4.85 -28.81
C GLN A 435 -19.24 6.23 -29.30
N THR A 436 -19.56 7.13 -28.36
CA THR A 436 -19.89 8.52 -28.66
C THR A 436 -18.61 9.38 -28.60
N SER A 437 -18.60 10.51 -29.33
CA SER A 437 -17.51 11.48 -29.17
C SER A 437 -17.59 12.16 -27.81
N ILE A 438 -16.45 12.29 -27.16
CA ILE A 438 -16.29 13.02 -25.90
C ILE A 438 -15.30 14.17 -26.14
N SER A 439 -15.58 15.33 -25.55
CA SER A 439 -14.66 16.46 -25.47
C SER A 439 -14.98 17.20 -24.19
N ASN A 440 -14.34 16.78 -23.09
CA ASN A 440 -14.58 17.28 -21.75
C ASN A 440 -13.32 17.96 -21.23
N GLN A 441 -13.51 19.17 -20.69
CA GLN A 441 -12.48 19.88 -19.93
C GLN A 441 -13.10 20.39 -18.65
N ASP A 442 -12.44 20.15 -17.52
CA ASP A 442 -12.95 20.66 -16.23
C ASP A 442 -11.84 20.72 -15.18
N PHE A 443 -12.20 21.30 -14.03
CA PHE A 443 -11.29 21.52 -12.91
C PHE A 443 -11.77 20.78 -11.65
N ALA A 444 -10.77 20.40 -10.85
CA ALA A 444 -10.95 19.99 -9.47
C ALA A 444 -9.93 20.74 -8.58
N GLY A 445 -10.19 20.75 -7.29
CA GLY A 445 -9.22 21.30 -6.35
C GLY A 445 -9.61 21.04 -4.92
N TRP A 446 -8.60 21.06 -4.06
CA TRP A 446 -8.81 20.86 -2.63
C TRP A 446 -7.77 21.62 -1.81
N VAL A 447 -8.13 21.90 -0.56
CA VAL A 447 -7.22 22.43 0.46
C VAL A 447 -7.47 21.72 1.78
N ASN A 448 -6.37 21.33 2.44
CA ASN A 448 -6.35 20.74 3.77
C ASN A 448 -5.54 21.62 4.71
N TRP A 449 -6.13 22.00 5.85
CA TRP A 449 -5.46 22.66 6.95
C TRP A 449 -5.37 21.72 8.13
N SER A 450 -4.14 21.50 8.61
CA SER A 450 -3.84 20.67 9.79
C SER A 450 -3.25 21.53 10.88
N TYR A 451 -3.73 21.36 12.13
CA TYR A 451 -3.30 22.13 13.28
C TYR A 451 -3.14 21.25 14.53
N ALA A 452 -1.93 21.21 15.06
CA ALA A 452 -1.55 20.47 16.26
C ALA A 452 -1.01 21.44 17.32
N PRO A 453 -1.86 22.13 18.13
CA PRO A 453 -1.39 23.11 19.12
C PRO A 453 -0.49 22.50 20.20
N ASN A 454 -0.58 21.22 20.44
CA ASN A 454 0.22 20.43 21.37
C ASN A 454 0.02 18.93 21.09
N ASP A 455 0.75 18.07 21.81
CA ASP A 455 0.75 16.62 21.65
C ASP A 455 -0.61 15.92 21.92
N LYS A 456 -1.61 16.65 22.43
CA LYS A 456 -2.92 16.07 22.78
C LYS A 456 -4.01 16.41 21.78
N TRP A 457 -3.88 17.49 21.06
CA TRP A 457 -4.90 17.98 20.15
C TRP A 457 -4.40 17.99 18.71
N TYR A 458 -5.24 17.50 17.83
CA TYR A 458 -5.02 17.56 16.38
C TYR A 458 -6.33 17.89 15.67
N HIS A 459 -6.29 18.87 14.79
CA HIS A 459 -7.43 19.36 14.04
C HIS A 459 -7.15 19.32 12.55
N ILE A 460 -8.14 18.89 11.77
CA ILE A 460 -8.11 18.93 10.31
C ILE A 460 -9.35 19.67 9.82
N VAL A 461 -9.18 20.50 8.81
CA VAL A 461 -10.26 21.02 7.98
C VAL A 461 -9.88 20.79 6.53
N TYR A 462 -10.74 20.14 5.80
CA TYR A 462 -10.58 19.82 4.40
C TYR A 462 -11.77 20.37 3.59
N LEU A 463 -11.46 20.98 2.47
CA LEU A 463 -12.43 21.49 1.50
C LEU A 463 -12.05 20.96 0.13
N SER A 464 -13.01 20.48 -0.65
CA SER A 464 -12.77 20.08 -2.04
C SER A 464 -13.91 20.52 -2.96
N HIS A 465 -13.59 20.60 -4.25
CA HIS A 465 -14.50 20.84 -5.34
C HIS A 465 -14.05 20.03 -6.55
N TYR A 466 -14.97 19.27 -7.13
CA TYR A 466 -14.77 18.52 -8.36
C TYR A 466 -15.89 18.89 -9.33
N GLY A 467 -15.53 19.39 -10.50
CA GLY A 467 -16.48 19.73 -11.56
C GLY A 467 -17.25 18.52 -12.07
N ASP A 468 -18.35 18.75 -12.73
CA ASP A 468 -19.25 17.70 -13.24
C ASP A 468 -18.66 16.92 -14.42
N ASN A 469 -17.77 17.54 -15.20
CA ASN A 469 -17.05 16.93 -16.32
C ASN A 469 -15.58 16.58 -15.99
N PHE A 470 -15.14 16.81 -14.76
CA PHE A 470 -13.79 16.46 -14.35
C PHE A 470 -13.61 14.95 -14.32
N ASP A 471 -12.59 14.44 -14.99
CA ASP A 471 -12.23 13.02 -15.00
C ASP A 471 -10.70 12.88 -15.06
N MET A 472 -10.14 11.98 -14.26
CA MET A 472 -8.72 11.64 -14.25
C MET A 472 -8.47 10.13 -14.36
N ASN A 473 -9.50 9.32 -14.63
CA ASN A 473 -9.45 7.87 -14.55
C ASN A 473 -8.69 7.19 -15.69
N ASP A 474 -8.16 7.92 -16.68
CA ASP A 474 -7.29 7.35 -17.71
C ASP A 474 -5.90 6.96 -17.17
N MET A 475 -5.34 7.74 -16.24
CA MET A 475 -4.11 7.43 -15.50
C MET A 475 -4.23 7.68 -13.99
N GLY A 476 -5.37 8.10 -13.50
CA GLY A 476 -5.68 8.34 -12.11
C GLY A 476 -6.72 7.36 -11.57
N TYR A 477 -7.08 7.56 -10.31
CA TYR A 477 -8.18 6.91 -9.64
C TYR A 477 -9.03 7.96 -8.93
N MET A 478 -10.32 7.97 -9.24
CA MET A 478 -11.29 8.89 -8.67
C MET A 478 -12.60 8.15 -8.41
N GLN A 479 -13.14 8.31 -7.22
CA GLN A 479 -14.38 7.64 -6.81
C GLN A 479 -15.62 8.32 -7.41
N ARG A 480 -15.57 9.65 -7.55
CA ARG A 480 -16.66 10.46 -8.13
C ARG A 480 -16.18 11.85 -8.56
N ASN A 481 -16.91 12.47 -9.44
CA ASN A 481 -16.90 13.89 -9.78
C ASN A 481 -18.20 14.58 -9.31
N ASN A 482 -18.45 15.79 -9.76
CA ASN A 482 -19.68 16.56 -9.52
C ASN A 482 -19.98 16.72 -8.01
N PHE A 483 -19.01 17.23 -7.22
CA PHE A 483 -19.27 17.46 -5.81
C PHE A 483 -18.43 18.58 -5.21
N ARG A 484 -18.93 19.12 -4.10
CA ARG A 484 -18.21 19.95 -3.12
C ARG A 484 -18.27 19.26 -1.77
N GLU A 485 -17.16 19.24 -1.08
CA GLU A 485 -17.07 18.60 0.22
C GLU A 485 -16.44 19.54 1.25
N PHE A 486 -17.00 19.48 2.44
CA PHE A 486 -16.41 19.99 3.66
C PHE A 486 -16.25 18.83 4.63
N PHE A 487 -15.06 18.66 5.17
CA PHE A 487 -14.75 17.70 6.20
C PHE A 487 -14.00 18.37 7.35
N GLY A 488 -14.34 18.02 8.59
CA GLY A 488 -13.66 18.45 9.79
C GLY A 488 -13.41 17.27 10.73
N SER A 489 -12.22 17.21 11.30
CA SER A 489 -11.83 16.21 12.32
C SER A 489 -11.15 16.90 13.49
N THR A 490 -11.46 16.45 14.69
CA THR A 490 -10.80 16.88 15.92
C THR A 490 -10.48 15.65 16.77
N ARG A 491 -9.19 15.43 17.03
CA ARG A 491 -8.68 14.37 17.88
C ARG A 491 -8.16 14.92 19.20
N TYR A 492 -8.53 14.25 20.29
CA TYR A 492 -7.97 14.46 21.61
C TYR A 492 -7.36 13.16 22.15
N ASP A 493 -6.07 13.18 22.44
CA ASP A 493 -5.31 12.07 22.99
C ASP A 493 -5.02 12.29 24.48
N ARG A 494 -5.49 11.36 25.31
CA ARG A 494 -5.07 11.26 26.69
C ARG A 494 -3.89 10.31 26.78
N LEU A 495 -2.69 10.87 26.87
CA LEU A 495 -1.42 10.16 26.73
C LEU A 495 -1.04 9.36 27.98
N GLN A 496 -1.54 9.75 29.16
CA GLN A 496 -1.18 9.16 30.46
C GLN A 496 -2.38 8.98 31.36
N PHE A 497 -2.42 7.87 32.05
CA PHE A 497 -3.32 7.57 33.16
C PHE A 497 -2.50 7.25 34.41
N ALA A 498 -3.13 7.39 35.60
CA ALA A 498 -2.51 6.99 36.86
C ALA A 498 -2.07 5.50 36.80
N ASP A 499 -0.99 5.15 37.52
CA ASP A 499 -0.45 3.77 37.49
C ASP A 499 -1.45 2.71 37.98
N SER A 500 -2.38 3.09 38.85
CA SER A 500 -3.47 2.23 39.29
C SER A 500 -4.58 2.01 38.24
N SER A 501 -4.58 2.77 37.15
CA SER A 501 -5.57 2.63 36.07
C SER A 501 -5.23 1.42 35.18
N PRO A 502 -6.25 0.67 34.73
CA PRO A 502 -6.04 -0.40 33.72
C PRO A 502 -5.69 0.15 32.34
N PHE A 503 -5.88 1.46 32.10
CA PHE A 503 -5.65 2.09 30.81
C PHE A 503 -4.22 2.63 30.73
N LEU A 504 -3.64 2.51 29.56
CA LEU A 504 -2.36 3.11 29.18
C LEU A 504 -2.57 4.48 28.52
N SER A 505 -3.47 4.52 27.53
CA SER A 505 -3.86 5.74 26.80
C SER A 505 -5.29 5.64 26.29
N SER A 506 -5.87 6.76 25.89
CA SER A 506 -7.12 6.79 25.12
C SER A 506 -7.10 7.90 24.08
N SER A 507 -7.85 7.71 23.01
CA SER A 507 -8.05 8.71 21.94
C SER A 507 -9.53 8.92 21.71
N THR A 508 -9.94 10.17 21.52
CA THR A 508 -11.29 10.57 21.13
C THR A 508 -11.20 11.33 19.83
N VAL A 509 -11.94 10.91 18.82
CA VAL A 509 -12.03 11.60 17.53
C VAL A 509 -13.48 11.97 17.29
N VAL A 510 -13.71 13.21 16.89
CA VAL A 510 -15.00 13.71 16.40
C VAL A 510 -14.80 14.12 14.95
N GLU A 511 -15.58 13.53 14.08
CA GLU A 511 -15.56 13.84 12.65
C GLU A 511 -16.94 14.28 12.19
N TYR A 512 -16.97 15.17 11.21
CA TYR A 512 -18.20 15.67 10.62
C TYR A 512 -17.92 16.14 9.19
N GLY A 513 -18.90 15.94 8.34
CA GLY A 513 -18.75 16.28 6.92
C GLY A 513 -20.06 16.60 6.24
N SER A 514 -19.95 17.37 5.16
CA SER A 514 -21.05 17.67 4.25
C SER A 514 -20.56 17.56 2.81
N THR A 515 -21.30 16.82 1.99
CA THR A 515 -21.04 16.69 0.55
C THR A 515 -22.31 17.08 -0.19
N GLU A 516 -22.17 17.91 -1.21
CA GLU A 516 -23.26 18.32 -2.12
C GLU A 516 -22.78 18.22 -3.57
N THR A 517 -23.70 18.06 -4.53
CA THR A 517 -23.37 18.21 -5.95
C THR A 517 -22.97 19.65 -6.27
N THR A 518 -22.37 19.88 -7.42
CA THR A 518 -22.05 21.24 -7.90
C THR A 518 -23.31 22.10 -8.08
N ASP A 519 -24.47 21.50 -8.31
CA ASP A 519 -25.79 22.16 -8.40
C ASP A 519 -26.43 22.42 -7.04
N GLY A 520 -25.88 21.90 -5.94
CA GLY A 520 -26.30 22.16 -4.57
C GLY A 520 -27.25 21.11 -3.98
N ASP A 521 -27.40 19.95 -4.63
CA ASP A 521 -28.13 18.82 -4.04
C ASP A 521 -27.28 18.17 -2.96
N ARG A 522 -27.80 18.12 -1.75
CA ARG A 522 -27.07 17.52 -0.61
C ARG A 522 -27.01 16.00 -0.75
N LEU A 523 -25.80 15.45 -0.86
CA LEU A 523 -25.53 14.03 -0.88
C LEU A 523 -25.40 13.45 0.54
N TYR A 524 -24.53 14.05 1.35
CA TYR A 524 -24.26 13.63 2.71
C TYR A 524 -24.15 14.81 3.66
N LEU A 525 -24.63 14.62 4.88
CA LEU A 525 -24.34 15.48 6.03
C LEU A 525 -24.29 14.55 7.24
N TRP A 526 -23.14 14.40 7.84
CA TRP A 526 -22.93 13.40 8.87
C TRP A 526 -22.02 13.87 10.00
N ALA A 527 -22.09 13.19 11.11
CA ALA A 527 -21.16 13.34 12.22
C ALA A 527 -20.98 12.01 12.95
N GLU A 528 -19.77 11.77 13.46
CA GLU A 528 -19.43 10.59 14.24
C GLU A 528 -18.49 10.89 15.40
N LEU A 529 -18.52 10.02 16.38
CA LEU A 529 -17.62 9.99 17.53
C LEU A 529 -16.98 8.61 17.60
N ASP A 530 -15.65 8.57 17.54
CA ASP A 530 -14.84 7.39 17.88
C ASP A 530 -14.15 7.61 19.22
N HIS A 531 -14.21 6.63 20.12
CA HIS A 531 -13.43 6.63 21.33
C HIS A 531 -12.74 5.29 21.53
N SER A 532 -11.41 5.31 21.69
CA SER A 532 -10.58 4.13 21.85
C SER A 532 -9.78 4.15 23.15
N TRP A 533 -9.62 2.97 23.74
CA TRP A 533 -8.78 2.71 24.91
C TRP A 533 -7.69 1.70 24.58
N THR A 534 -6.46 2.02 24.94
CA THR A 534 -5.34 1.06 25.02
C THR A 534 -5.14 0.69 26.48
N TYR A 535 -5.24 -0.58 26.79
CA TYR A 535 -5.03 -1.09 28.14
C TYR A 535 -3.55 -1.38 28.40
N ARG A 536 -3.14 -1.41 29.67
CA ARG A 536 -1.77 -1.82 30.07
C ARG A 536 -1.44 -3.27 29.65
N SER A 537 -2.44 -4.12 29.46
CA SER A 537 -2.30 -5.47 28.89
C SER A 537 -2.17 -5.47 27.36
N THR A 538 -1.98 -4.32 26.74
CA THR A 538 -1.86 -4.10 25.28
C THR A 538 -3.10 -4.42 24.42
N ARG A 539 -4.20 -4.90 25.04
CA ARG A 539 -5.48 -5.02 24.35
C ARG A 539 -6.03 -3.63 24.01
N LYS A 540 -6.81 -3.55 22.93
CA LYS A 540 -7.49 -2.30 22.52
C LYS A 540 -9.00 -2.54 22.45
N LEU A 541 -9.76 -1.54 22.85
CA LEU A 541 -11.20 -1.45 22.64
C LEU A 541 -11.51 -0.10 22.02
N ALA A 542 -12.34 -0.06 20.98
CA ALA A 542 -12.86 1.17 20.42
C ALA A 542 -14.38 1.06 20.23
N LEU A 543 -15.05 2.17 20.42
CA LEU A 543 -16.47 2.37 20.17
C LEU A 543 -16.62 3.57 19.25
N GLU A 544 -17.36 3.40 18.18
CA GLU A 544 -17.66 4.43 17.21
C GLU A 544 -19.17 4.50 17.03
N GLY A 545 -19.72 5.68 16.90
CA GLY A 545 -21.14 5.85 16.61
C GLY A 545 -21.37 7.15 15.88
N GLY A 546 -22.28 7.14 14.91
CA GLY A 546 -22.56 8.28 14.08
C GLY A 546 -23.96 8.27 13.48
N ALA A 547 -24.27 9.38 12.83
CA ALA A 547 -25.52 9.59 12.12
C ALA A 547 -25.31 10.44 10.86
N ALA A 548 -26.08 10.15 9.83
CA ALA A 548 -26.17 10.95 8.62
C ALA A 548 -27.62 11.41 8.42
N ALA A 549 -27.78 12.68 8.02
CA ALA A 549 -29.08 13.23 7.64
C ALA A 549 -29.53 12.70 6.27
N PRO A 550 -30.83 12.72 5.94
CA PRO A 550 -31.32 12.40 4.61
C PRO A 550 -30.58 13.17 3.51
N GLY A 551 -30.23 12.52 2.43
CA GLY A 551 -29.53 13.10 1.28
C GLY A 551 -29.91 12.39 -0.02
N TRP A 552 -29.28 12.80 -1.11
CA TRP A 552 -29.45 12.16 -2.40
C TRP A 552 -28.35 11.12 -2.65
N ASP A 553 -28.68 10.02 -3.30
CA ASP A 553 -27.71 9.09 -3.86
C ASP A 553 -27.83 9.09 -5.39
N ASP A 554 -26.83 9.60 -6.07
CA ASP A 554 -26.77 9.73 -7.52
C ASP A 554 -25.98 8.57 -8.18
N GLN A 555 -25.31 7.75 -7.40
CA GLN A 555 -24.47 6.65 -7.88
C GLN A 555 -25.20 5.31 -7.90
N ILE A 556 -26.06 5.02 -6.92
CA ILE A 556 -26.74 3.72 -6.80
C ILE A 556 -27.52 3.32 -8.05
N THR A 557 -28.07 4.30 -8.78
CA THR A 557 -28.86 4.08 -10.00
C THR A 557 -28.02 4.00 -11.27
N ARG A 558 -26.71 4.09 -11.18
CA ARG A 558 -25.81 4.08 -12.34
C ARG A 558 -26.14 5.14 -13.39
N GLY A 559 -26.47 6.34 -12.95
CA GLY A 559 -26.83 7.47 -13.83
C GLY A 559 -28.30 7.54 -14.27
N ASN A 560 -29.18 6.67 -13.74
CA ASN A 560 -30.60 6.64 -14.06
C ASN A 560 -31.45 7.45 -13.07
N GLY A 561 -30.95 8.59 -12.61
CA GLY A 561 -31.61 9.49 -11.68
C GLY A 561 -30.99 9.44 -10.28
N MET A 562 -31.55 10.25 -9.35
CA MET A 562 -31.06 10.35 -7.98
C MET A 562 -32.09 9.76 -7.01
N LEU A 563 -31.61 8.87 -6.11
CA LEU A 563 -32.44 8.30 -5.06
C LEU A 563 -32.49 9.26 -3.85
N ALA A 564 -33.68 9.56 -3.33
CA ALA A 564 -33.84 10.27 -2.05
C ALA A 564 -33.61 9.30 -0.90
N GLY A 565 -32.40 9.35 -0.33
CA GLY A 565 -32.01 8.52 0.83
C GLY A 565 -32.62 9.01 2.13
N SER A 566 -32.76 8.10 3.09
CA SER A 566 -33.21 8.38 4.46
C SER A 566 -32.05 8.71 5.41
N ALA A 567 -32.37 9.08 6.64
CA ALA A 567 -31.36 9.19 7.71
C ALA A 567 -30.72 7.82 7.99
N ARG A 568 -29.44 7.85 8.31
CA ARG A 568 -28.62 6.65 8.57
C ARG A 568 -27.95 6.75 9.93
N TYR A 569 -27.85 5.64 10.62
CA TYR A 569 -27.25 5.56 11.94
C TYR A 569 -26.33 4.33 11.99
N TRP A 570 -25.17 4.45 12.63
CA TRP A 570 -24.25 3.33 12.81
C TRP A 570 -23.65 3.27 14.20
N LEU A 571 -23.32 2.06 14.61
CA LEU A 571 -22.60 1.77 15.85
C LEU A 571 -21.59 0.65 15.58
N GLU A 572 -20.33 0.93 15.81
CA GLU A 572 -19.24 -0.01 15.62
C GLU A 572 -18.49 -0.27 16.92
N THR A 573 -18.14 -1.52 17.16
CA THR A 573 -17.26 -1.93 18.24
C THR A 573 -16.06 -2.67 17.66
N ARG A 574 -14.85 -2.25 18.04
CA ARG A 574 -13.57 -2.91 17.66
C ARG A 574 -12.84 -3.37 18.91
N TYR A 575 -12.47 -4.64 18.95
CA TYR A 575 -11.65 -5.21 20.00
C TYR A 575 -10.42 -5.90 19.40
N SER A 576 -9.24 -5.69 20.02
CA SER A 576 -8.01 -6.42 19.69
C SER A 576 -7.42 -7.04 20.95
N SER A 577 -7.04 -8.31 20.86
CA SER A 577 -6.37 -9.07 21.93
C SER A 577 -4.96 -8.51 22.20
N PRO A 578 -4.33 -8.87 23.35
CA PRO A 578 -2.94 -8.54 23.61
C PRO A 578 -2.00 -8.99 22.48
N ARG A 579 -0.99 -8.17 22.17
CA ARG A 579 -0.13 -8.34 20.99
C ARG A 579 0.94 -9.43 21.14
N GLY A 580 1.49 -9.63 22.34
CA GLY A 580 2.60 -10.55 22.59
C GLY A 580 2.22 -12.04 22.60
N ASN A 581 0.91 -12.38 22.63
CA ASN A 581 0.44 -13.75 22.68
C ASN A 581 0.70 -14.53 21.39
N ASP A 582 0.86 -15.84 21.49
CA ASP A 582 1.02 -16.71 20.32
C ASP A 582 -0.31 -16.90 19.56
N PHE A 583 -1.44 -16.69 20.23
CA PHE A 583 -2.74 -16.53 19.60
C PHE A 583 -3.23 -15.09 19.81
N THR A 584 -3.38 -14.36 18.70
CA THR A 584 -3.96 -13.01 18.68
C THR A 584 -5.20 -12.99 17.81
N TYR A 585 -6.12 -12.08 18.13
CA TYR A 585 -7.32 -11.90 17.32
C TYR A 585 -7.84 -10.48 17.43
N SER A 586 -8.57 -10.05 16.40
CA SER A 586 -9.42 -8.88 16.47
C SER A 586 -10.83 -9.21 16.04
N ILE A 587 -11.77 -8.52 16.66
CA ILE A 587 -13.21 -8.61 16.37
C ILE A 587 -13.70 -7.20 16.06
N ARG A 588 -14.48 -7.07 15.00
CA ARG A 588 -15.22 -5.86 14.66
C ARG A 588 -16.67 -6.25 14.44
N VAL A 589 -17.56 -5.50 15.04
CA VAL A 589 -19.01 -5.61 14.84
C VAL A 589 -19.54 -4.23 14.52
N ASN A 590 -20.15 -4.10 13.35
CA ASN A 590 -20.84 -2.89 12.93
C ASN A 590 -22.32 -3.17 12.74
N LEU A 591 -23.16 -2.28 13.28
CA LEU A 591 -24.59 -2.23 13.07
C LEU A 591 -24.92 -0.93 12.35
N GLU A 592 -25.62 -1.02 11.26
CA GLU A 592 -26.08 0.13 10.50
C GLU A 592 -27.58 0.03 10.24
N TYR A 593 -28.28 1.16 10.29
CA TYR A 593 -29.72 1.24 10.04
C TYR A 593 -30.06 2.47 9.23
N SER A 594 -30.93 2.30 8.25
CA SER A 594 -31.64 3.39 7.57
C SER A 594 -33.07 2.96 7.25
N ASP A 595 -33.95 3.92 6.93
CA ASP A 595 -35.30 3.58 6.49
C ASP A 595 -35.34 3.09 5.04
N THR A 596 -34.34 3.39 4.24
CA THR A 596 -34.19 2.97 2.84
C THR A 596 -33.69 1.55 2.74
N GLU A 597 -32.61 1.25 3.44
CA GLU A 597 -32.07 -0.08 3.69
C GLU A 597 -32.21 -0.35 5.17
N LYS A 598 -32.79 -1.42 5.58
CA LYS A 598 -33.10 -1.67 6.99
C LYS A 598 -31.84 -1.92 7.83
N LEU A 599 -31.80 -2.99 8.57
CA LEU A 599 -30.67 -3.32 9.43
C LEU A 599 -29.58 -4.05 8.65
N ALA A 600 -28.34 -3.53 8.74
CA ALA A 600 -27.14 -4.23 8.32
C ALA A 600 -26.29 -4.60 9.54
N LEU A 601 -25.91 -5.87 9.64
CA LEU A 601 -24.94 -6.39 10.61
C LEU A 601 -23.68 -6.81 9.86
N ASP A 602 -22.50 -6.29 10.22
CA ASP A 602 -21.21 -6.68 9.66
C ASP A 602 -20.27 -7.13 10.78
N MET A 603 -19.92 -8.40 10.80
CA MET A 603 -19.00 -9.00 11.76
C MET A 603 -17.72 -9.45 11.08
N ASN A 604 -16.58 -9.07 11.64
CA ASN A 604 -15.27 -9.45 11.13
C ASN A 604 -14.42 -10.02 12.27
N PHE A 605 -13.91 -11.25 12.08
CA PHE A 605 -13.03 -11.93 13.01
C PHE A 605 -11.70 -12.25 12.31
N LYS A 606 -10.61 -11.76 12.87
CA LYS A 606 -9.25 -11.95 12.33
C LYS A 606 -8.36 -12.66 13.34
N PRO A 607 -8.36 -14.00 13.40
CA PRO A 607 -7.43 -14.76 14.22
C PRO A 607 -6.05 -14.85 13.56
N GLN A 608 -5.01 -14.90 14.39
CA GLN A 608 -3.64 -15.20 13.99
C GLN A 608 -2.98 -16.08 15.03
N LEU A 609 -2.45 -17.22 14.61
CA LEU A 609 -1.78 -18.20 15.44
C LEU A 609 -0.32 -18.33 15.00
N TYR A 610 0.60 -18.01 15.90
CA TYR A 610 2.04 -18.17 15.73
C TYR A 610 2.45 -19.52 16.31
N LEU A 611 2.56 -20.53 15.46
CA LEU A 611 2.91 -21.90 15.84
C LEU A 611 4.38 -22.05 16.20
N SER A 612 5.22 -21.24 15.60
CA SER A 612 6.65 -21.09 15.91
C SER A 612 7.14 -19.70 15.46
N GLU A 613 8.42 -19.42 15.64
CA GLU A 613 9.05 -18.20 15.11
C GLU A 613 8.96 -18.11 13.57
N THR A 614 8.89 -19.24 12.89
CA THR A 614 8.94 -19.36 11.41
C THR A 614 7.63 -19.81 10.78
N LEU A 615 6.58 -20.06 11.59
CA LEU A 615 5.34 -20.64 11.10
C LEU A 615 4.14 -19.90 11.66
N THR A 616 3.35 -19.30 10.77
CA THR A 616 2.15 -18.53 11.11
C THR A 616 0.93 -19.03 10.34
N LEU A 617 -0.20 -19.14 11.03
CA LEU A 617 -1.51 -19.36 10.45
C LEU A 617 -2.39 -18.16 10.74
N GLY A 618 -2.86 -17.47 9.70
CA GLY A 618 -3.76 -16.33 9.76
C GLY A 618 -5.11 -16.62 9.16
N GLY A 619 -6.13 -15.88 9.60
CA GLY A 619 -7.45 -15.93 9.01
C GLY A 619 -8.17 -14.58 9.05
N LYS A 620 -9.11 -14.39 8.14
CA LYS A 620 -10.09 -13.31 8.15
C LYS A 620 -11.44 -13.94 7.78
N PHE A 621 -12.38 -13.82 8.68
CA PHE A 621 -13.73 -14.33 8.50
C PHE A 621 -14.68 -13.14 8.65
N ARG A 622 -15.43 -12.84 7.61
CA ARG A 622 -16.43 -11.77 7.62
C ARG A 622 -17.78 -12.36 7.29
N TYR A 623 -18.75 -12.01 8.09
CA TYR A 623 -20.16 -12.26 7.84
C TYR A 623 -20.90 -10.94 7.83
N LYS A 624 -21.68 -10.69 6.76
CA LYS A 624 -22.53 -9.52 6.66
C LYS A 624 -23.95 -9.98 6.35
N LYS A 625 -24.90 -9.54 7.19
CA LYS A 625 -26.33 -9.75 6.97
C LYS A 625 -26.97 -8.42 6.64
N LEU A 626 -27.68 -8.36 5.55
CA LEU A 626 -28.34 -7.18 5.02
C LEU A 626 -29.84 -7.43 4.92
N GLN A 627 -30.64 -6.48 5.40
CA GLN A 627 -32.09 -6.47 5.22
C GLN A 627 -32.46 -5.38 4.22
N GLU A 628 -33.22 -5.75 3.19
CA GLU A 628 -33.63 -4.84 2.11
C GLU A 628 -32.41 -4.09 1.47
N TRP A 629 -31.28 -4.80 1.28
CA TRP A 629 -30.11 -4.27 0.59
C TRP A 629 -30.46 -3.84 -0.83
N LEU A 630 -30.26 -2.57 -1.13
CA LEU A 630 -30.69 -1.97 -2.38
C LEU A 630 -29.54 -1.94 -3.39
N ILE A 631 -29.75 -2.54 -4.56
CA ILE A 631 -28.79 -2.55 -5.67
C ILE A 631 -29.48 -2.26 -7.00
N TRP A 632 -28.70 -1.77 -7.96
CA TRP A 632 -29.15 -1.63 -9.33
C TRP A 632 -29.12 -2.99 -10.04
N ASP A 633 -30.25 -3.45 -10.49
CA ASP A 633 -30.36 -4.66 -11.33
C ASP A 633 -30.28 -4.27 -12.82
N PHE A 634 -29.18 -4.66 -13.46
CA PHE A 634 -28.93 -4.38 -14.87
C PHE A 634 -29.87 -5.11 -15.80
N ALA A 635 -30.40 -6.26 -15.40
CA ALA A 635 -31.32 -7.06 -16.25
C ALA A 635 -32.69 -6.38 -16.41
N THR A 636 -33.18 -5.77 -15.33
CA THR A 636 -34.47 -5.07 -15.35
C THR A 636 -34.34 -3.56 -15.55
N GLY A 637 -33.14 -3.00 -15.34
CA GLY A 637 -32.90 -1.55 -15.36
C GLY A 637 -33.58 -0.81 -14.20
N GLN A 638 -33.70 -1.46 -13.04
CA GLN A 638 -34.39 -0.95 -11.86
C GLN A 638 -33.61 -1.18 -10.57
N LEU A 639 -34.05 -0.57 -9.48
CA LEU A 639 -33.55 -0.89 -8.15
C LEU A 639 -34.27 -2.11 -7.58
N ALA A 640 -33.50 -3.04 -7.02
CA ALA A 640 -34.03 -4.21 -6.34
C ALA A 640 -33.49 -4.28 -4.91
N ALA A 641 -34.36 -4.62 -3.97
CA ALA A 641 -34.03 -4.83 -2.57
C ALA A 641 -33.94 -6.33 -2.28
N TYR A 642 -32.89 -6.71 -1.56
CA TYR A 642 -32.58 -8.10 -1.21
C TYR A 642 -32.37 -8.26 0.29
N ASP A 643 -32.87 -9.36 0.83
CA ASP A 643 -32.35 -9.90 2.10
C ASP A 643 -31.15 -10.78 1.75
N ALA A 644 -29.95 -10.40 2.21
CA ALA A 644 -28.72 -11.03 1.78
C ALA A 644 -27.79 -11.44 2.94
N ASP A 645 -27.16 -12.58 2.73
CA ASP A 645 -26.07 -13.09 3.57
C ASP A 645 -24.77 -13.11 2.78
N HIS A 646 -23.75 -12.37 3.24
CA HIS A 646 -22.43 -12.33 2.62
C HIS A 646 -21.41 -13.02 3.52
N PHE A 647 -20.62 -13.90 2.93
CA PHE A 647 -19.54 -14.64 3.59
C PHE A 647 -18.22 -14.32 2.89
N ASN A 648 -17.21 -13.91 3.66
CA ASN A 648 -15.85 -13.80 3.15
C ASN A 648 -14.90 -14.57 4.07
N MET A 649 -14.04 -15.38 3.49
CA MET A 649 -13.01 -16.12 4.18
C MET A 649 -11.66 -15.93 3.48
N ASP A 650 -10.63 -15.59 4.25
CA ASP A 650 -9.24 -15.57 3.81
C ASP A 650 -8.45 -16.39 4.83
N ILE A 651 -7.74 -17.41 4.38
CA ILE A 651 -6.86 -18.24 5.19
C ILE A 651 -5.46 -18.14 4.62
N ARG A 652 -4.48 -17.87 5.46
CA ARG A 652 -3.07 -17.71 5.11
C ARG A 652 -2.22 -18.61 5.98
N PHE A 653 -1.30 -19.29 5.35
CA PHE A 653 -0.28 -20.09 5.97
C PHE A 653 1.08 -19.61 5.44
N ASP A 654 1.91 -19.09 6.33
CA ASP A 654 3.23 -18.58 6.01
C ASP A 654 4.28 -19.42 6.77
N TRP A 655 5.21 -20.02 6.03
CA TRP A 655 6.28 -20.83 6.56
C TRP A 655 7.63 -20.43 5.99
N TYR A 656 8.60 -20.20 6.85
CA TYR A 656 9.98 -19.85 6.53
C TYR A 656 10.93 -20.97 6.92
N PRO A 657 11.14 -21.99 6.06
CA PRO A 657 12.07 -23.10 6.33
C PRO A 657 13.50 -22.64 6.60
N SER A 658 13.90 -21.53 6.00
CA SER A 658 15.17 -20.83 6.24
C SER A 658 15.04 -19.36 5.89
N ALA A 659 16.06 -18.54 6.22
CA ALA A 659 16.09 -17.12 5.86
C ALA A 659 15.99 -16.84 4.32
N ARG A 660 16.22 -17.86 3.49
CA ARG A 660 16.18 -17.78 2.02
C ARG A 660 14.98 -18.49 1.39
N GLN A 661 14.12 -19.10 2.19
CA GLN A 661 13.01 -19.91 1.70
C GLN A 661 11.70 -19.46 2.32
N GLU A 662 10.69 -19.31 1.50
CA GLU A 662 9.35 -18.96 1.89
C GLU A 662 8.34 -19.86 1.19
N VAL A 663 7.39 -20.39 1.95
CA VAL A 663 6.21 -21.11 1.46
C VAL A 663 4.99 -20.35 1.94
N ARG A 664 4.14 -19.91 1.02
CA ARG A 664 2.85 -19.29 1.33
C ARG A 664 1.71 -20.07 0.71
N LEU A 665 0.66 -20.26 1.48
CA LEU A 665 -0.64 -20.66 0.95
C LEU A 665 -1.66 -19.60 1.33
N LYS A 666 -2.40 -19.13 0.32
CA LYS A 666 -3.51 -18.20 0.45
C LYS A 666 -4.75 -18.84 -0.13
N PHE A 667 -5.79 -18.97 0.68
CA PHE A 667 -7.11 -19.41 0.23
C PHE A 667 -8.11 -18.31 0.51
N GLN A 668 -8.88 -17.91 -0.50
CA GLN A 668 -9.90 -16.89 -0.39
C GLN A 668 -11.23 -17.44 -0.91
N TRP A 669 -12.31 -17.02 -0.27
CA TRP A 669 -13.66 -17.34 -0.67
C TRP A 669 -14.58 -16.16 -0.37
N VAL A 670 -15.44 -15.86 -1.35
CA VAL A 670 -16.59 -14.95 -1.23
C VAL A 670 -17.83 -15.72 -1.62
N GLY A 671 -18.82 -15.77 -0.72
CA GLY A 671 -20.12 -16.35 -0.99
C GLY A 671 -21.21 -15.33 -0.69
N ILE A 672 -22.19 -15.19 -1.57
CA ILE A 672 -23.34 -14.31 -1.41
C ILE A 672 -24.58 -15.11 -1.70
N ASP A 673 -25.56 -15.00 -0.82
CA ASP A 673 -26.92 -15.52 -1.01
C ASP A 673 -27.89 -14.37 -0.81
N ALA A 674 -28.72 -14.08 -1.83
CA ALA A 674 -29.56 -12.89 -1.87
C ALA A 674 -30.97 -13.23 -2.37
N ALA A 675 -31.92 -13.18 -1.46
CA ALA A 675 -33.33 -13.37 -1.75
C ALA A 675 -33.98 -12.02 -2.09
N GLN A 676 -34.59 -11.93 -3.24
CA GLN A 676 -35.27 -10.72 -3.72
C GLN A 676 -36.53 -10.46 -2.91
N MET A 677 -36.66 -9.24 -2.40
CA MET A 677 -37.80 -8.82 -1.57
C MET A 677 -38.77 -7.93 -2.36
N SER A 678 -38.26 -6.97 -3.09
CA SER A 678 -39.04 -5.99 -3.85
C SER A 678 -38.20 -5.37 -4.95
N SER A 679 -38.86 -4.97 -6.05
CA SER A 679 -38.25 -4.14 -7.11
C SER A 679 -38.94 -2.79 -7.17
N TYR A 680 -38.17 -1.78 -7.55
CA TYR A 680 -38.63 -0.39 -7.54
C TYR A 680 -38.22 0.35 -8.79
N GLU A 681 -39.16 1.09 -9.33
CA GLU A 681 -38.90 2.18 -10.27
C GLU A 681 -38.59 3.46 -9.51
N LEU A 682 -37.72 4.29 -10.06
CA LEU A 682 -37.41 5.59 -9.50
C LEU A 682 -38.36 6.65 -10.05
N SER A 683 -39.09 7.35 -9.16
CA SER A 683 -39.89 8.49 -9.55
C SER A 683 -39.02 9.71 -9.92
N ASN A 684 -39.60 10.67 -10.67
CA ASN A 684 -38.92 11.94 -10.97
C ASN A 684 -38.57 12.79 -9.71
N THR A 685 -39.06 12.38 -8.53
CA THR A 685 -38.75 13.01 -7.24
C THR A 685 -37.81 12.16 -6.38
N GLY A 686 -37.15 11.15 -6.99
CA GLY A 686 -36.21 10.27 -6.32
C GLY A 686 -36.80 9.25 -5.34
N ARG A 687 -38.13 9.06 -5.37
CA ARG A 687 -38.79 8.09 -4.47
C ARG A 687 -38.89 6.73 -5.12
N LEU A 688 -38.73 5.69 -4.31
CA LEU A 688 -38.95 4.31 -4.70
C LEU A 688 -40.45 4.05 -4.90
N LEU A 689 -40.85 3.64 -6.09
CA LEU A 689 -42.22 3.21 -6.45
C LEU A 689 -42.19 1.70 -6.70
N PRO A 690 -43.10 0.89 -6.08
CA PRO A 690 -43.11 -0.53 -6.32
C PRO A 690 -43.27 -0.86 -7.80
N SER A 691 -42.41 -1.71 -8.35
CA SER A 691 -42.46 -2.17 -9.72
C SER A 691 -43.24 -3.47 -9.86
N GLN A 692 -43.83 -3.68 -11.04
CA GLN A 692 -44.43 -4.96 -11.43
C GLN A 692 -43.39 -5.93 -12.00
N ILE A 693 -42.24 -5.41 -12.47
CA ILE A 693 -41.15 -6.22 -12.97
C ILE A 693 -40.27 -6.55 -11.75
N GLN A 694 -40.13 -7.83 -11.45
CA GLN A 694 -39.31 -8.29 -10.31
C GLN A 694 -37.93 -8.74 -10.80
N ALA A 695 -36.91 -8.38 -10.09
CA ALA A 695 -35.58 -8.94 -10.25
C ALA A 695 -35.57 -10.42 -9.79
N ALA A 696 -34.57 -11.17 -10.20
CA ALA A 696 -34.39 -12.55 -9.75
C ALA A 696 -33.68 -12.58 -8.39
N ASP A 697 -33.88 -13.65 -7.63
CA ASP A 697 -32.95 -14.04 -6.56
C ASP A 697 -31.56 -14.28 -7.17
N PHE A 698 -30.53 -14.26 -6.35
CA PHE A 698 -29.22 -14.74 -6.81
C PHE A 698 -28.36 -15.31 -5.70
N SER A 699 -27.54 -16.27 -6.06
CA SER A 699 -26.43 -16.72 -5.24
C SER A 699 -25.17 -16.76 -6.09
N LEU A 700 -24.05 -16.36 -5.50
CA LEU A 700 -22.75 -16.46 -6.14
C LEU A 700 -21.68 -16.96 -5.15
N SER A 701 -20.69 -17.63 -5.70
CA SER A 701 -19.53 -18.08 -4.95
C SER A 701 -18.28 -17.98 -5.79
N ASP A 702 -17.26 -17.36 -5.26
CA ASP A 702 -15.96 -17.17 -5.90
C ASP A 702 -14.85 -17.66 -4.97
N THR A 703 -13.93 -18.48 -5.50
CA THR A 703 -12.84 -19.09 -4.75
C THR A 703 -11.51 -18.88 -5.43
N ALA A 704 -10.48 -18.57 -4.65
CA ALA A 704 -9.11 -18.48 -5.12
C ALA A 704 -8.15 -19.18 -4.15
N LEU A 705 -7.31 -20.06 -4.69
CA LEU A 705 -6.22 -20.72 -3.96
C LEU A 705 -4.90 -20.40 -4.65
N GLN A 706 -3.91 -19.97 -3.89
CA GLN A 706 -2.55 -19.81 -4.37
C GLN A 706 -1.57 -20.47 -3.40
N LEU A 707 -0.70 -21.33 -3.91
CA LEU A 707 0.46 -21.86 -3.21
C LEU A 707 1.72 -21.32 -3.87
N ARG A 708 2.53 -20.57 -3.14
CA ARG A 708 3.77 -19.96 -3.61
C ARG A 708 4.96 -20.50 -2.83
N TYR A 709 6.00 -20.91 -3.55
CA TYR A 709 7.33 -21.15 -3.02
C TYR A 709 8.30 -20.13 -3.60
N ARG A 710 9.08 -19.49 -2.74
CA ARG A 710 10.16 -18.56 -3.11
C ARG A 710 11.48 -19.08 -2.56
N TYR A 711 12.52 -19.02 -3.39
CA TYR A 711 13.90 -19.27 -3.00
C TYR A 711 14.78 -18.09 -3.40
N GLN A 712 15.38 -17.40 -2.43
CA GLN A 712 16.29 -16.29 -2.66
C GLN A 712 17.70 -16.81 -2.96
N LEU A 713 18.15 -16.66 -4.20
CA LEU A 713 19.49 -17.02 -4.66
C LEU A 713 20.55 -16.03 -4.11
N ALA A 714 20.26 -14.74 -4.22
CA ALA A 714 21.05 -13.61 -3.76
C ALA A 714 20.09 -12.44 -3.48
N PRO A 715 20.54 -11.34 -2.88
CA PRO A 715 19.68 -10.14 -2.74
C PRO A 715 19.09 -9.73 -4.09
N LEU A 716 17.78 -9.51 -4.15
CA LEU A 716 16.99 -9.19 -5.36
C LEU A 716 17.06 -10.24 -6.48
N SER A 717 17.43 -11.49 -6.15
CA SER A 717 17.53 -12.60 -7.10
C SER A 717 16.76 -13.79 -6.58
N ASP A 718 15.66 -14.13 -7.24
CA ASP A 718 14.68 -15.07 -6.72
C ASP A 718 14.25 -16.11 -7.75
N ILE A 719 13.92 -17.30 -7.25
CA ILE A 719 13.16 -18.32 -7.96
C ILE A 719 11.77 -18.37 -7.33
N PHE A 720 10.75 -18.38 -8.15
CA PHE A 720 9.35 -18.57 -7.74
C PHE A 720 8.75 -19.80 -8.41
N LEU A 721 7.96 -20.53 -7.64
CA LEU A 721 7.04 -21.55 -8.14
C LEU A 721 5.68 -21.27 -7.55
N VAL A 722 4.67 -21.05 -8.40
CA VAL A 722 3.33 -20.68 -8.00
C VAL A 722 2.34 -21.65 -8.61
N TYR A 723 1.46 -22.21 -7.79
CA TYR A 723 0.27 -22.91 -8.21
C TYR A 723 -0.94 -22.06 -7.87
N SER A 724 -1.83 -21.84 -8.81
CA SER A 724 -3.05 -21.06 -8.66
C SER A 724 -4.25 -21.86 -9.12
N ARG A 725 -5.37 -21.72 -8.40
CA ARG A 725 -6.68 -22.27 -8.75
C ARG A 725 -7.77 -21.26 -8.44
N GLY A 726 -8.65 -21.01 -9.42
CA GLY A 726 -9.84 -20.19 -9.28
C GLY A 726 -11.09 -20.97 -9.62
N GLY A 727 -12.17 -20.73 -8.90
CA GLY A 727 -13.46 -21.35 -9.16
C GLY A 727 -14.59 -20.34 -8.93
N TYR A 728 -15.61 -20.38 -9.78
CA TYR A 728 -16.75 -19.48 -9.76
C TYR A 728 -18.06 -20.25 -9.95
N PHE A 729 -19.08 -19.80 -9.28
CA PHE A 729 -20.45 -20.30 -9.40
C PHE A 729 -21.43 -19.15 -9.23
N ASP A 730 -22.47 -19.11 -10.06
CA ASP A 730 -23.61 -18.20 -9.93
C ASP A 730 -24.92 -18.88 -10.34
N THR A 731 -26.03 -18.38 -9.81
CA THR A 731 -27.38 -18.89 -10.12
C THR A 731 -28.44 -17.84 -9.74
N ASP A 732 -29.57 -17.87 -10.42
CA ASP A 732 -30.78 -17.06 -10.13
C ASP A 732 -31.65 -17.66 -9.00
N GLN A 733 -31.07 -18.32 -8.02
CA GLN A 733 -31.74 -18.94 -6.89
C GLN A 733 -31.07 -18.55 -5.58
N ALA A 734 -31.86 -18.25 -4.56
CA ALA A 734 -31.42 -18.08 -3.19
C ALA A 734 -31.60 -19.33 -2.33
N ASP A 735 -31.51 -19.20 -1.00
CA ASP A 735 -31.61 -20.24 0.05
C ASP A 735 -30.41 -21.22 0.06
N ARG A 736 -29.22 -20.74 -0.24
CA ARG A 736 -28.00 -21.52 -0.17
C ARG A 736 -27.20 -21.22 1.08
N GLY A 737 -26.91 -22.25 1.85
CA GLY A 737 -26.05 -22.12 3.02
C GLY A 737 -24.56 -21.94 2.67
N PRO A 738 -23.74 -21.44 3.60
CA PRO A 738 -22.31 -21.13 3.33
C PRO A 738 -21.50 -22.35 2.89
N ARG A 739 -21.85 -23.55 3.37
CA ARG A 739 -21.18 -24.79 2.96
C ARG A 739 -21.48 -25.17 1.53
N ASP A 740 -22.74 -25.02 1.08
CA ASP A 740 -23.15 -25.31 -0.29
C ASP A 740 -22.49 -24.32 -1.25
N LEU A 741 -22.54 -23.01 -0.96
CA LEU A 741 -21.87 -22.00 -1.74
C LEU A 741 -20.34 -22.26 -1.88
N LEU A 742 -19.65 -22.56 -0.78
CA LEU A 742 -18.23 -22.88 -0.82
C LEU A 742 -17.95 -24.11 -1.70
N GLN A 743 -18.78 -25.16 -1.58
CA GLN A 743 -18.62 -26.36 -2.40
C GLN A 743 -18.86 -26.08 -3.87
N GLN A 744 -19.93 -25.36 -4.23
CA GLN A 744 -20.27 -25.01 -5.60
C GLN A 744 -19.16 -24.13 -6.24
N GLY A 745 -18.64 -23.10 -5.52
CA GLY A 745 -17.55 -22.28 -6.00
C GLY A 745 -16.25 -23.08 -6.17
N TRP A 746 -15.97 -24.02 -5.27
CA TRP A 746 -14.80 -24.89 -5.43
C TRP A 746 -14.93 -25.87 -6.60
N ASP A 747 -16.10 -26.47 -6.80
CA ASP A 747 -16.37 -27.41 -7.88
C ASP A 747 -16.50 -26.71 -9.25
N GLY A 748 -16.87 -25.41 -9.26
CA GLY A 748 -16.98 -24.56 -10.43
C GLY A 748 -15.63 -24.06 -10.95
N LEU A 749 -14.69 -24.97 -11.25
CA LEU A 749 -13.34 -24.64 -11.70
C LEU A 749 -13.36 -23.76 -12.95
N GLN A 750 -12.70 -22.59 -12.88
CA GLN A 750 -12.54 -21.66 -14.00
C GLN A 750 -11.11 -21.63 -14.53
N VAL A 751 -10.12 -21.64 -13.63
CA VAL A 751 -8.71 -21.58 -13.99
C VAL A 751 -7.89 -22.43 -13.04
N GLU A 752 -6.90 -23.14 -13.59
CA GLU A 752 -5.87 -23.83 -12.80
C GLU A 752 -4.54 -23.70 -13.55
N SER A 753 -3.52 -23.16 -12.88
CA SER A 753 -2.25 -22.86 -13.53
C SER A 753 -1.04 -23.10 -12.63
N VAL A 754 0.12 -23.31 -13.28
CA VAL A 754 1.42 -23.36 -12.62
C VAL A 754 2.36 -22.38 -13.31
N ILE A 755 3.05 -21.56 -12.52
CA ILE A 755 4.04 -20.60 -12.99
C ILE A 755 5.37 -20.90 -12.33
N ALA A 756 6.43 -20.97 -13.14
CA ALA A 756 7.82 -21.02 -12.68
C ALA A 756 8.56 -19.80 -13.20
N LYS A 757 9.25 -19.08 -12.33
CA LYS A 757 9.94 -17.83 -12.69
C LYS A 757 11.30 -17.76 -12.02
N ILE A 758 12.28 -17.26 -12.73
CA ILE A 758 13.59 -16.88 -12.20
C ILE A 758 13.91 -15.45 -12.61
N ARG A 759 14.31 -14.64 -11.64
CA ARG A 759 14.86 -13.28 -11.83
C ARG A 759 16.22 -13.21 -11.15
N TYR A 760 17.20 -12.62 -11.80
CA TYR A 760 18.55 -12.54 -11.27
C TYR A 760 19.14 -11.15 -11.46
N ARG A 761 19.83 -10.61 -10.42
CA ARG A 761 20.54 -9.34 -10.45
C ARG A 761 22.02 -9.54 -10.81
N PHE A 762 22.49 -8.80 -11.80
CA PHE A 762 23.89 -8.70 -12.22
C PHE A 762 24.49 -7.34 -11.91
#